data_78687197ea22cf71c03ee26186e7152c
#
_entry.id   78687197ea22cf71c03ee26186e7152c
#
_cell.length_a   1.000
_cell.length_b   1.000
_cell.length_c   1.000
_cell.angle_alpha   90.00
_cell.angle_beta   90.00
_cell.angle_gamma   90.00
#
_symmetry.space_group_name_H-M   'P 1'
#
loop_
_entity.id
_entity.type
_entity.pdbx_description
1 polymer ?
#
loop_
_entity_poly.entity_id
_entity_poly.type
_entity_poly.pdbx_seq_one_letter_code
_entity_poly.pdbx_strand_id
1 'polypeptide(L)'
;MNFTGKSLARTLKDAACQVFLNTLDKIDGAKDLVLSKAILVQLDSICGMQKLRQNAVDKVFKFEAEQVISDARNRVYVIRPSVEDIRSIAKHIEAYLNQDDDKIGVRFWIIFIPGYYHYCDIALEEEGIYEYVSVLECPLGLLPLEYDLYSLEDESIFKILYLNKDTTPLNIIVNSIMQLQLLSGNIIDVHGQGQFAKVVADKLDQANLTSPPIRPERLAPDTDDSRIFQEFKRGNEEQPSFTDLYLIDRNCDFASLLLSQLNYEGILDESFQLSCNKLEFKSSAPDKGENNLVKHSLTSDSDPIYRDIRDNHFSTVFSMLKTKNYEMKDRYNKSQGMNLSNLKNFVANELKTLQAEFKCLGLHISACEEIMRERNKYDFGDQLRIEQNIIDGVEIRKCLDYITKMIVHRLNAQIPLRLLSLLSLTQGGLPPKDYQKFHSLYCENYGLSCNVLFSNLKKMGLLTEMNLSLHALTGGLLSYGGNTSTNMSKSTTIPSSLSLASFTGAVSSLTERASGRVAAAVSSSVLPRRGNLSAMLKKFQLVPEIGDAGYNIREPKDPAFVFGGAYIPLICQLIDQTVLMPTNKKNTQPIMTSAELMKLLPGPNFKRKQAFLNDGLKNHQTSVNSSREKSLLIYFIGGVTYAEVTALRYLSKKRNVKIAIAATSILNGNKLVDCLSAGTSPQSNSTKLNM
;
A
#
# COMPACT_ATOMS: atom_id res chain seq x y z
N MET A 1 -0.12 -16.47 22.26
CA MET A 1 -1.01 -16.00 21.16
C MET A 1 -0.37 -15.85 19.78
N ASN A 2 0.89 -16.24 19.55
CA ASN A 2 1.63 -15.96 18.30
C ASN A 2 1.78 -17.16 17.35
N PHE A 3 1.29 -18.35 17.67
CA PHE A 3 1.61 -19.57 16.91
C PHE A 3 0.88 -19.66 15.55
N THR A 4 -0.38 -19.24 15.44
CA THR A 4 -1.16 -19.42 14.20
C THR A 4 -0.73 -18.49 13.06
N GLY A 5 -0.42 -17.22 13.33
CA GLY A 5 0.01 -16.27 12.29
C GLY A 5 1.40 -16.58 11.74
N LYS A 6 2.35 -16.98 12.59
CA LYS A 6 3.69 -17.39 12.16
C LYS A 6 3.67 -18.65 11.30
N SER A 7 2.82 -19.61 11.64
CA SER A 7 2.61 -20.83 10.86
C SER A 7 2.06 -20.50 9.48
N LEU A 8 1.02 -19.67 9.37
CA LEU A 8 0.40 -19.28 8.10
C LEU A 8 1.38 -18.50 7.21
N ALA A 9 2.12 -17.53 7.76
CA ALA A 9 3.12 -16.78 7.00
C ALA A 9 4.22 -17.68 6.43
N ARG A 10 4.68 -18.66 7.22
CA ARG A 10 5.67 -19.63 6.74
C ARG A 10 5.11 -20.53 5.64
N THR A 11 3.90 -21.04 5.80
CA THR A 11 3.24 -21.88 4.79
C THR A 11 2.99 -21.10 3.49
N LEU A 12 2.58 -19.84 3.57
CA LEU A 12 2.43 -18.96 2.40
C LEU A 12 3.77 -18.77 1.67
N LYS A 13 4.85 -18.55 2.42
CA LYS A 13 6.18 -18.39 1.85
C LYS A 13 6.64 -19.68 1.14
N ASP A 14 6.45 -20.83 1.76
CA ASP A 14 6.83 -22.12 1.18
C ASP A 14 5.96 -22.44 -0.04
N ALA A 15 4.65 -22.17 0.01
CA ALA A 15 3.75 -22.32 -1.13
C ALA A 15 4.12 -21.41 -2.31
N ALA A 16 4.44 -20.14 -2.05
CA ALA A 16 4.90 -19.20 -3.08
C ALA A 16 6.20 -19.66 -3.73
N CYS A 17 7.15 -20.13 -2.93
CA CYS A 17 8.40 -20.71 -3.41
C CYS A 17 8.13 -21.91 -4.32
N GLN A 18 7.26 -22.84 -3.89
CA GLN A 18 6.94 -24.05 -4.65
C GLN A 18 6.25 -23.74 -5.97
N VAL A 19 5.30 -22.80 -6.01
CA VAL A 19 4.66 -22.36 -7.26
C VAL A 19 5.70 -21.88 -8.27
N PHE A 20 6.70 -21.12 -7.82
CA PHE A 20 7.76 -20.63 -8.70
C PHE A 20 8.67 -21.77 -9.18
N LEU A 21 9.10 -22.68 -8.28
CA LEU A 21 9.94 -23.83 -8.63
C LEU A 21 9.23 -24.78 -9.61
N ASN A 22 7.96 -25.09 -9.37
CA ASN A 22 7.14 -25.92 -10.29
C ASN A 22 7.00 -25.29 -11.69
N THR A 23 7.04 -23.94 -11.77
CA THR A 23 7.05 -23.26 -13.07
C THR A 23 8.39 -23.41 -13.76
N LEU A 24 9.52 -23.34 -13.02
CA LEU A 24 10.86 -23.58 -13.56
C LEU A 24 11.08 -25.03 -14.00
N ASP A 25 10.47 -26.00 -13.34
CA ASP A 25 10.57 -27.43 -13.67
C ASP A 25 9.95 -27.79 -15.03
N LYS A 26 9.08 -26.92 -15.58
CA LYS A 26 8.56 -27.08 -16.94
C LYS A 26 9.63 -26.81 -18.02
N ILE A 27 10.78 -26.26 -17.65
CA ILE A 27 11.88 -25.95 -18.55
C ILE A 27 13.00 -26.96 -18.31
N ASP A 28 13.28 -27.81 -19.29
CA ASP A 28 14.29 -28.84 -19.19
C ASP A 28 15.72 -28.28 -19.31
N GLY A 29 16.62 -28.77 -18.47
CA GLY A 29 18.06 -28.49 -18.54
C GLY A 29 18.50 -27.23 -17.80
N ALA A 30 19.79 -26.89 -17.97
CA ALA A 30 20.38 -25.71 -17.35
C ALA A 30 19.75 -24.42 -17.86
N LYS A 31 19.49 -23.48 -16.97
CA LYS A 31 18.80 -22.22 -17.25
C LYS A 31 19.43 -21.04 -16.53
N ASP A 32 19.53 -19.93 -17.24
CA ASP A 32 19.91 -18.65 -16.67
C ASP A 32 18.68 -17.75 -16.54
N LEU A 33 18.47 -17.20 -15.34
CA LEU A 33 17.35 -16.32 -15.04
C LEU A 33 17.74 -14.86 -15.28
N VAL A 34 16.88 -14.13 -15.99
CA VAL A 34 16.98 -12.67 -16.16
C VAL A 34 15.77 -12.04 -15.47
N LEU A 35 15.98 -11.37 -14.34
CA LEU A 35 14.92 -10.92 -13.44
C LEU A 35 14.81 -9.39 -13.45
N SER A 36 13.58 -8.86 -13.60
CA SER A 36 13.33 -7.46 -13.31
C SER A 36 13.64 -7.14 -11.85
N LYS A 37 14.03 -5.89 -11.55
CA LYS A 37 14.44 -5.50 -10.18
C LYS A 37 13.38 -5.83 -9.13
N ALA A 38 12.11 -5.57 -9.43
CA ALA A 38 10.99 -5.86 -8.51
C ALA A 38 10.86 -7.36 -8.24
N ILE A 39 10.89 -8.18 -9.29
CA ILE A 39 10.79 -9.63 -9.19
C ILE A 39 11.99 -10.24 -8.47
N LEU A 40 13.20 -9.72 -8.71
CA LEU A 40 14.41 -10.17 -8.02
C LEU A 40 14.27 -10.02 -6.49
N VAL A 41 13.75 -8.89 -6.02
CA VAL A 41 13.54 -8.63 -4.59
C VAL A 41 12.48 -9.57 -4.00
N GLN A 42 11.39 -9.81 -4.74
CA GLN A 42 10.33 -10.74 -4.33
C GLN A 42 10.85 -12.17 -4.23
N LEU A 43 11.52 -12.68 -5.27
CA LEU A 43 12.06 -14.04 -5.30
C LEU A 43 13.13 -14.26 -4.23
N ASP A 44 13.98 -13.28 -3.98
CA ASP A 44 14.98 -13.36 -2.90
C ASP A 44 14.34 -13.42 -1.51
N SER A 45 13.12 -12.88 -1.34
CA SER A 45 12.37 -12.98 -0.08
C SER A 45 11.77 -14.37 0.16
N ILE A 46 11.43 -15.12 -0.89
CA ILE A 46 10.73 -16.41 -0.80
C ILE A 46 11.63 -17.61 -1.12
N CYS A 47 12.54 -17.47 -2.08
CA CYS A 47 13.35 -18.57 -2.62
C CYS A 47 14.84 -18.21 -2.58
N GLY A 48 15.59 -18.91 -1.74
CA GLY A 48 17.04 -18.72 -1.66
C GLY A 48 17.78 -19.34 -2.86
N MET A 49 18.97 -18.81 -3.17
CA MET A 49 19.83 -19.29 -4.28
C MET A 49 20.11 -20.80 -4.26
N GLN A 50 20.13 -21.41 -3.07
CA GLN A 50 20.35 -22.84 -2.94
C GLN A 50 19.21 -23.66 -3.58
N LYS A 51 17.96 -23.28 -3.33
CA LYS A 51 16.79 -23.93 -3.95
C LYS A 51 16.76 -23.71 -5.47
N LEU A 52 17.14 -22.54 -5.95
CA LEU A 52 17.22 -22.25 -7.38
C LEU A 52 18.27 -23.13 -8.09
N ARG A 53 19.45 -23.30 -7.49
CA ARG A 53 20.49 -24.19 -8.03
C ARG A 53 20.06 -25.65 -8.07
N GLN A 54 19.29 -26.12 -7.10
CA GLN A 54 18.69 -27.47 -7.11
C GLN A 54 17.74 -27.68 -8.28
N ASN A 55 17.13 -26.61 -8.81
CA ASN A 55 16.26 -26.63 -9.99
C ASN A 55 17.00 -26.20 -11.29
N ALA A 56 18.29 -26.52 -11.38
CA ALA A 56 19.14 -26.30 -12.56
C ALA A 56 19.25 -24.83 -12.98
N VAL A 57 19.18 -23.89 -12.06
CA VAL A 57 19.47 -22.47 -12.31
C VAL A 57 20.96 -22.24 -12.07
N ASP A 58 21.70 -21.89 -13.12
CA ASP A 58 23.14 -21.65 -13.07
C ASP A 58 23.47 -20.23 -12.60
N LYS A 59 22.93 -19.24 -13.30
CA LYS A 59 23.19 -17.82 -13.03
C LYS A 59 21.88 -17.02 -12.94
N VAL A 60 21.93 -15.92 -12.19
CA VAL A 60 20.83 -14.96 -12.09
C VAL A 60 21.35 -13.57 -12.47
N PHE A 61 20.76 -12.99 -13.49
CA PHE A 61 21.08 -11.67 -14.00
C PHE A 61 19.97 -10.68 -13.68
N LYS A 62 20.35 -9.41 -13.53
CA LYS A 62 19.38 -8.33 -13.52
C LYS A 62 18.93 -8.02 -14.94
N PHE A 63 17.65 -7.76 -15.11
CA PHE A 63 17.12 -7.24 -16.35
C PHE A 63 17.44 -5.75 -16.46
N GLU A 64 18.41 -5.45 -17.33
CA GLU A 64 18.89 -4.09 -17.64
C GLU A 64 18.81 -3.88 -19.15
N ALA A 65 18.96 -2.63 -19.61
CA ALA A 65 18.89 -2.31 -21.04
C ALA A 65 20.03 -2.92 -21.87
N GLU A 66 21.12 -3.32 -21.22
CA GLU A 66 22.27 -3.95 -21.86
C GLU A 66 22.06 -5.45 -22.07
N GLN A 67 22.61 -5.97 -23.17
CA GLN A 67 22.48 -7.39 -23.51
C GLN A 67 23.09 -8.29 -22.43
N VAL A 68 22.34 -9.30 -22.03
CA VAL A 68 22.81 -10.34 -21.09
C VAL A 68 23.64 -11.36 -21.85
N ILE A 69 24.92 -11.48 -21.52
CA ILE A 69 25.82 -12.55 -22.03
C ILE A 69 25.63 -13.78 -21.13
N SER A 70 25.05 -14.82 -21.68
CA SER A 70 24.76 -16.07 -20.97
C SER A 70 25.24 -17.26 -21.80
N ASP A 71 25.85 -18.23 -21.12
CA ASP A 71 26.35 -19.47 -21.73
C ASP A 71 25.31 -20.61 -21.65
N ALA A 72 24.22 -20.41 -20.92
CA ALA A 72 23.19 -21.42 -20.74
C ALA A 72 22.33 -21.58 -22.00
N ARG A 73 21.89 -22.83 -22.26
CA ARG A 73 21.02 -23.17 -23.38
C ARG A 73 19.63 -22.55 -23.26
N ASN A 74 19.12 -22.37 -22.03
CA ASN A 74 17.83 -21.71 -21.79
C ASN A 74 18.04 -20.37 -21.10
N ARG A 75 17.55 -19.29 -21.71
CA ARG A 75 17.50 -17.95 -21.13
C ARG A 75 16.07 -17.64 -20.75
N VAL A 76 15.84 -17.45 -19.46
CA VAL A 76 14.49 -17.31 -18.88
C VAL A 76 14.32 -15.90 -18.34
N TYR A 77 13.51 -15.10 -19.02
CA TYR A 77 13.10 -13.79 -18.52
C TYR A 77 11.93 -13.93 -17.58
N VAL A 78 12.02 -13.38 -16.38
CA VAL A 78 10.92 -13.36 -15.41
C VAL A 78 10.53 -11.91 -15.18
N ILE A 79 9.36 -11.55 -15.68
CA ILE A 79 8.89 -10.17 -15.73
C ILE A 79 7.43 -10.05 -15.30
N ARG A 80 7.00 -8.83 -15.01
CA ARG A 80 5.59 -8.49 -14.95
C ARG A 80 5.02 -8.33 -16.36
N PRO A 81 3.70 -8.46 -16.57
CA PRO A 81 3.07 -8.17 -17.83
C PRO A 81 3.20 -6.67 -18.16
N SER A 82 4.26 -6.30 -18.86
CA SER A 82 4.63 -4.94 -19.23
C SER A 82 5.09 -4.90 -20.69
N VAL A 83 4.45 -4.04 -21.49
CA VAL A 83 4.84 -3.83 -22.90
C VAL A 83 6.29 -3.28 -23.01
N GLU A 84 6.70 -2.44 -22.05
CA GLU A 84 8.06 -1.88 -22.05
C GLU A 84 9.12 -2.96 -21.81
N ASP A 85 8.85 -3.92 -20.90
CA ASP A 85 9.74 -5.04 -20.64
C ASP A 85 9.79 -5.98 -21.87
N ILE A 86 8.65 -6.25 -22.53
CA ILE A 86 8.59 -7.04 -23.75
C ILE A 86 9.44 -6.40 -24.86
N ARG A 87 9.33 -5.08 -25.07
CA ARG A 87 10.18 -4.35 -26.04
C ARG A 87 11.67 -4.46 -25.71
N SER A 88 12.02 -4.44 -24.45
CA SER A 88 13.41 -4.58 -24.04
C SER A 88 13.93 -6.00 -24.28
N ILE A 89 13.08 -7.03 -24.05
CA ILE A 89 13.40 -8.42 -24.39
C ILE A 89 13.58 -8.59 -25.90
N ALA A 90 12.72 -7.96 -26.73
CA ALA A 90 12.84 -8.01 -28.17
C ALA A 90 14.21 -7.51 -28.65
N LYS A 91 14.68 -6.38 -28.09
CA LYS A 91 16.03 -5.87 -28.39
C LYS A 91 17.15 -6.84 -27.99
N HIS A 92 16.99 -7.54 -26.84
CA HIS A 92 17.97 -8.53 -26.41
C HIS A 92 18.02 -9.75 -27.34
N ILE A 93 16.84 -10.20 -27.83
CA ILE A 93 16.73 -11.32 -28.78
C ILE A 93 17.29 -10.90 -30.14
N GLU A 94 16.91 -9.73 -30.65
CA GLU A 94 17.41 -9.17 -31.91
C GLU A 94 18.93 -9.03 -31.88
N ALA A 95 19.51 -8.47 -30.82
CA ALA A 95 20.94 -8.35 -30.65
C ALA A 95 21.65 -9.71 -30.61
N TYR A 96 20.99 -10.76 -30.07
CA TYR A 96 21.51 -12.12 -30.09
C TYR A 96 21.48 -12.73 -31.51
N LEU A 97 20.37 -12.55 -32.24
CA LEU A 97 20.20 -13.09 -33.59
C LEU A 97 21.17 -12.44 -34.62
N ASN A 98 21.54 -11.19 -34.39
CA ASN A 98 22.49 -10.45 -35.25
C ASN A 98 23.98 -10.79 -34.98
N GLN A 99 24.30 -11.68 -34.04
CA GLN A 99 25.66 -12.13 -33.77
C GLN A 99 25.99 -13.32 -34.68
N ASP A 100 26.95 -13.15 -35.61
CA ASP A 100 27.37 -14.11 -36.67
C ASP A 100 28.17 -15.34 -36.14
N ASP A 101 28.04 -15.78 -34.94
CA ASP A 101 28.81 -16.89 -34.42
C ASP A 101 27.98 -18.19 -34.37
N ASP A 102 28.64 -19.32 -34.68
CA ASP A 102 28.18 -20.74 -34.52
C ASP A 102 27.75 -21.10 -33.09
N LYS A 103 26.90 -20.28 -32.47
CA LYS A 103 26.45 -20.48 -31.10
C LYS A 103 25.31 -21.49 -31.05
N ILE A 104 25.44 -22.42 -30.10
CA ILE A 104 24.39 -23.37 -29.67
C ILE A 104 23.09 -22.62 -29.57
N GLY A 105 22.05 -23.03 -30.33
CA GLY A 105 20.76 -22.37 -30.35
C GLY A 105 20.18 -22.14 -28.95
N VAL A 106 20.21 -20.90 -28.49
CA VAL A 106 19.61 -20.52 -27.21
C VAL A 106 18.10 -20.53 -27.35
N ARG A 107 17.41 -21.10 -26.37
CA ARG A 107 15.96 -21.05 -26.24
C ARG A 107 15.59 -19.92 -25.31
N PHE A 108 14.65 -19.06 -25.74
CA PHE A 108 14.16 -17.95 -24.94
C PHE A 108 12.82 -18.32 -24.30
N TRP A 109 12.71 -18.04 -23.01
CA TRP A 109 11.51 -18.26 -22.22
C TRP A 109 11.11 -16.96 -21.54
N ILE A 110 9.80 -16.69 -21.46
CA ILE A 110 9.26 -15.58 -20.69
C ILE A 110 8.29 -16.14 -19.66
N ILE A 111 8.55 -15.88 -18.37
CA ILE A 111 7.65 -16.20 -17.28
C ILE A 111 6.99 -14.91 -16.80
N PHE A 112 5.67 -14.80 -16.96
CA PHE A 112 4.90 -13.67 -16.48
C PHE A 112 4.42 -13.90 -15.06
N ILE A 113 4.64 -12.92 -14.17
CA ILE A 113 4.19 -12.89 -12.78
C ILE A 113 3.35 -11.63 -12.54
N PRO A 114 2.17 -11.73 -11.92
CA PRO A 114 1.49 -12.93 -11.40
C PRO A 114 0.60 -13.63 -12.43
N GLY A 115 0.51 -13.16 -13.65
CA GLY A 115 -0.35 -13.72 -14.66
C GLY A 115 -0.02 -13.26 -16.06
N TYR A 116 -0.56 -13.93 -17.04
CA TYR A 116 -0.40 -13.66 -18.44
C TYR A 116 -1.69 -13.08 -19.03
N TYR A 117 -1.58 -12.07 -19.87
CA TYR A 117 -2.72 -11.36 -20.43
C TYR A 117 -2.64 -11.29 -21.96
N HIS A 118 -3.76 -11.28 -22.63
CA HIS A 118 -3.84 -11.25 -24.08
C HIS A 118 -3.10 -10.07 -24.73
N TYR A 119 -3.01 -8.91 -24.08
CA TYR A 119 -2.23 -7.81 -24.64
C TYR A 119 -0.71 -8.10 -24.68
N CYS A 120 -0.24 -9.08 -23.91
CA CYS A 120 1.15 -9.54 -24.01
C CYS A 120 1.39 -10.31 -25.31
N ASP A 121 0.40 -11.12 -25.79
CA ASP A 121 0.47 -11.77 -27.10
C ASP A 121 0.63 -10.72 -28.21
N ILE A 122 -0.25 -9.71 -28.18
CA ILE A 122 -0.23 -8.63 -29.17
C ILE A 122 1.13 -7.91 -29.15
N ALA A 123 1.68 -7.62 -27.96
CA ALA A 123 2.97 -6.96 -27.84
C ALA A 123 4.12 -7.86 -28.36
N LEU A 124 4.07 -9.17 -28.12
CA LEU A 124 5.08 -10.11 -28.64
C LEU A 124 5.01 -10.22 -30.16
N GLU A 125 3.80 -10.18 -30.76
CA GLU A 125 3.58 -10.18 -32.19
C GLU A 125 4.05 -8.85 -32.83
N GLU A 126 3.69 -7.70 -32.23
CA GLU A 126 4.10 -6.36 -32.71
C GLU A 126 5.62 -6.19 -32.73
N GLU A 127 6.34 -6.73 -31.73
CA GLU A 127 7.80 -6.69 -31.65
C GLU A 127 8.46 -7.84 -32.46
N GLY A 128 7.70 -8.72 -33.10
CA GLY A 128 8.18 -9.79 -34.01
C GLY A 128 8.96 -10.92 -33.31
N ILE A 129 8.76 -11.10 -32.01
CA ILE A 129 9.48 -12.13 -31.23
C ILE A 129 8.61 -13.31 -30.79
N TYR A 130 7.33 -13.34 -31.16
CA TYR A 130 6.38 -14.38 -30.73
C TYR A 130 6.86 -15.81 -31.06
N GLU A 131 7.45 -16.02 -32.23
CA GLU A 131 7.94 -17.34 -32.68
C GLU A 131 9.26 -17.76 -31.99
N TYR A 132 10.00 -16.83 -31.42
CA TYR A 132 11.31 -17.10 -30.79
C TYR A 132 11.20 -17.39 -29.31
N VAL A 133 10.04 -17.13 -28.66
CA VAL A 133 9.88 -17.24 -27.22
C VAL A 133 8.83 -18.30 -26.86
N SER A 134 9.08 -19.01 -25.77
CA SER A 134 8.07 -19.84 -25.10
C SER A 134 7.58 -19.11 -23.87
N VAL A 135 6.26 -19.01 -23.71
CA VAL A 135 5.63 -18.27 -22.63
C VAL A 135 5.10 -19.20 -21.54
N LEU A 136 5.37 -18.85 -20.30
CA LEU A 136 4.84 -19.51 -19.11
C LEU A 136 4.19 -18.48 -18.18
N GLU A 137 3.22 -18.94 -17.40
CA GLU A 137 2.57 -18.16 -16.33
C GLU A 137 2.98 -18.71 -14.97
N CYS A 138 3.30 -17.81 -14.05
CA CYS A 138 3.55 -18.13 -12.65
C CYS A 138 2.58 -17.36 -11.76
N PRO A 139 1.48 -17.97 -11.28
CA PRO A 139 0.46 -17.31 -10.47
C PRO A 139 0.95 -17.10 -9.03
N LEU A 140 1.94 -16.25 -8.86
CA LEU A 140 2.47 -15.90 -7.56
C LEU A 140 1.43 -15.09 -6.78
N GLY A 141 1.03 -15.61 -5.61
CA GLY A 141 0.02 -15.01 -4.77
C GLY A 141 0.59 -14.02 -3.75
N LEU A 142 -0.08 -13.93 -2.59
CA LEU A 142 0.35 -13.08 -1.48
C LEU A 142 1.69 -13.51 -0.92
N LEU A 143 2.58 -12.54 -0.74
CA LEU A 143 3.86 -12.69 -0.06
C LEU A 143 3.70 -12.27 1.41
N PRO A 144 4.13 -13.09 2.37
CA PRO A 144 4.14 -12.69 3.76
C PRO A 144 5.31 -11.73 4.02
N LEU A 145 4.99 -10.47 4.30
CA LEU A 145 5.95 -9.47 4.74
C LEU A 145 6.22 -9.61 6.25
N GLU A 146 5.14 -9.84 7.00
CA GLU A 146 5.15 -10.12 8.43
C GLU A 146 4.09 -11.20 8.76
N TYR A 147 4.04 -11.64 10.03
CA TYR A 147 3.06 -12.63 10.46
C TYR A 147 1.60 -12.14 10.38
N ASP A 148 1.39 -10.82 10.30
CA ASP A 148 0.10 -10.14 10.22
C ASP A 148 -0.07 -9.27 8.98
N LEU A 149 0.92 -9.26 8.07
CA LEU A 149 0.93 -8.42 6.87
C LEU A 149 1.31 -9.23 5.62
N TYR A 150 0.41 -9.25 4.65
CA TYR A 150 0.56 -9.93 3.37
C TYR A 150 0.42 -8.95 2.21
N SER A 151 1.21 -9.10 1.16
CA SER A 151 1.17 -8.19 0.01
C SER A 151 1.40 -8.93 -1.30
N LEU A 152 0.76 -8.48 -2.39
CA LEU A 152 1.12 -8.90 -3.75
C LEU A 152 2.40 -8.21 -4.24
N GLU A 153 2.83 -7.15 -3.55
CA GLU A 153 3.96 -6.29 -3.90
C GLU A 153 3.90 -5.79 -5.36
N ASP A 154 2.69 -5.45 -5.82
CA ASP A 154 2.45 -4.94 -7.15
C ASP A 154 1.88 -3.51 -7.13
N GLU A 155 2.77 -2.52 -7.19
CA GLU A 155 2.41 -1.10 -7.20
C GLU A 155 1.66 -0.69 -8.49
N SER A 156 1.83 -1.43 -9.60
CA SER A 156 1.17 -1.14 -10.88
C SER A 156 -0.34 -1.31 -10.80
N ILE A 157 -0.84 -2.19 -9.93
CA ILE A 157 -2.27 -2.44 -9.74
C ILE A 157 -3.02 -1.16 -9.37
N PHE A 158 -2.42 -0.28 -8.56
CA PHE A 158 -3.04 1.00 -8.21
C PHE A 158 -3.33 1.85 -9.46
N LYS A 159 -2.33 2.03 -10.33
CA LYS A 159 -2.46 2.80 -11.57
C LYS A 159 -3.48 2.17 -12.52
N ILE A 160 -3.42 0.85 -12.70
CA ILE A 160 -4.30 0.10 -13.60
C ILE A 160 -5.76 0.25 -13.15
N LEU A 161 -6.06 0.03 -11.87
CA LEU A 161 -7.42 0.11 -11.34
C LEU A 161 -7.96 1.53 -11.29
N TYR A 162 -7.20 2.48 -10.71
CA TYR A 162 -7.74 3.81 -10.38
C TYR A 162 -7.53 4.86 -11.47
N LEU A 163 -6.45 4.79 -12.24
CA LEU A 163 -6.19 5.72 -13.34
C LEU A 163 -6.72 5.19 -14.68
N ASN A 164 -6.37 3.96 -15.05
CA ASN A 164 -6.74 3.36 -16.33
C ASN A 164 -8.18 2.78 -16.32
N LYS A 165 -8.75 2.55 -15.12
CA LYS A 165 -10.08 1.92 -14.95
C LYS A 165 -10.17 0.48 -15.48
N ASP A 166 -9.05 -0.20 -15.61
CA ASP A 166 -9.00 -1.59 -15.99
C ASP A 166 -9.20 -2.49 -14.76
N THR A 167 -10.16 -3.40 -14.85
CA THR A 167 -10.56 -4.32 -13.77
C THR A 167 -9.88 -5.68 -13.84
N THR A 168 -9.01 -5.90 -14.82
CA THR A 168 -8.28 -7.18 -15.00
C THR A 168 -7.52 -7.63 -13.74
N PRO A 169 -6.81 -6.74 -12.99
CA PRO A 169 -6.10 -7.15 -11.78
C PRO A 169 -7.00 -7.66 -10.65
N LEU A 170 -8.32 -7.42 -10.71
CA LEU A 170 -9.23 -7.92 -9.67
C LEU A 170 -9.25 -9.46 -9.64
N ASN A 171 -8.97 -10.14 -10.74
CA ASN A 171 -8.85 -11.60 -10.78
C ASN A 171 -7.65 -12.09 -9.94
N ILE A 172 -6.53 -11.36 -9.96
CA ILE A 172 -5.36 -11.69 -9.15
C ILE A 172 -5.71 -11.59 -7.66
N ILE A 173 -6.46 -10.55 -7.29
CA ILE A 173 -6.93 -10.35 -5.92
C ILE A 173 -7.83 -11.51 -5.48
N VAL A 174 -8.80 -11.91 -6.31
CA VAL A 174 -9.67 -13.06 -6.04
C VAL A 174 -8.85 -14.34 -5.86
N ASN A 175 -7.93 -14.62 -6.78
CA ASN A 175 -7.05 -15.80 -6.70
C ASN A 175 -6.20 -15.79 -5.42
N SER A 176 -5.69 -14.62 -5.01
CA SER A 176 -4.91 -14.49 -3.78
C SER A 176 -5.73 -14.77 -2.51
N ILE A 177 -7.00 -14.35 -2.48
CA ILE A 177 -7.93 -14.66 -1.38
C ILE A 177 -8.26 -16.16 -1.39
N MET A 178 -8.49 -16.75 -2.57
CA MET A 178 -8.76 -18.18 -2.71
C MET A 178 -7.57 -19.02 -2.20
N GLN A 179 -6.34 -18.65 -2.56
CA GLN A 179 -5.12 -19.31 -2.05
C GLN A 179 -5.04 -19.20 -0.51
N LEU A 180 -5.36 -18.05 0.02
CA LEU A 180 -5.35 -17.85 1.47
C LEU A 180 -6.43 -18.69 2.15
N GLN A 181 -7.63 -18.79 1.60
CA GLN A 181 -8.69 -19.67 2.10
C GLN A 181 -8.32 -21.15 2.05
N LEU A 182 -7.59 -21.60 1.03
CA LEU A 182 -7.06 -22.96 0.94
C LEU A 182 -6.15 -23.31 2.11
N LEU A 183 -5.33 -22.35 2.56
CA LEU A 183 -4.36 -22.55 3.63
C LEU A 183 -4.93 -22.31 5.03
N SER A 184 -5.88 -21.36 5.16
CA SER A 184 -6.38 -20.87 6.45
C SER A 184 -7.80 -21.30 6.79
N GLY A 185 -8.49 -21.97 5.85
CA GLY A 185 -9.91 -22.29 5.93
C GLY A 185 -10.83 -21.23 5.35
N ASN A 186 -12.08 -21.60 5.06
CA ASN A 186 -13.07 -20.75 4.41
C ASN A 186 -13.50 -19.59 5.32
N ILE A 187 -13.53 -18.38 4.78
CA ILE A 187 -14.02 -17.18 5.46
C ILE A 187 -15.49 -17.01 5.10
N ILE A 188 -16.35 -16.97 6.11
CA ILE A 188 -17.81 -17.00 5.91
C ILE A 188 -18.38 -15.60 5.73
N ASP A 189 -18.03 -14.67 6.63
CA ASP A 189 -18.60 -13.33 6.64
C ASP A 189 -17.70 -12.36 5.82
N VAL A 190 -18.28 -11.73 4.81
CA VAL A 190 -17.58 -10.75 3.96
C VAL A 190 -18.24 -9.40 4.07
N HIS A 191 -17.45 -8.42 4.44
CA HIS A 191 -17.81 -7.02 4.52
C HIS A 191 -17.02 -6.25 3.47
N GLY A 192 -17.51 -5.13 3.00
CA GLY A 192 -16.70 -4.29 2.12
C GLY A 192 -17.27 -2.92 1.88
N GLN A 193 -16.35 -2.04 1.47
CA GLN A 193 -16.62 -0.67 1.08
C GLN A 193 -15.87 -0.33 -0.20
N GLY A 194 -16.61 0.00 -1.25
CA GLY A 194 -16.03 0.40 -2.53
C GLY A 194 -16.58 -0.38 -3.71
N GLN A 195 -16.35 0.15 -4.91
CA GLN A 195 -16.82 -0.45 -6.16
C GLN A 195 -16.01 -1.71 -6.50
N PHE A 196 -14.69 -1.64 -6.39
CA PHE A 196 -13.82 -2.79 -6.67
C PHE A 196 -13.98 -3.87 -5.59
N ALA A 197 -14.15 -3.46 -4.33
CA ALA A 197 -14.44 -4.36 -3.23
C ALA A 197 -15.70 -5.21 -3.52
N LYS A 198 -16.76 -4.58 -4.05
CA LYS A 198 -17.98 -5.31 -4.44
C LYS A 198 -17.71 -6.28 -5.58
N VAL A 199 -17.02 -5.85 -6.63
CA VAL A 199 -16.69 -6.72 -7.78
C VAL A 199 -15.83 -7.91 -7.35
N VAL A 200 -14.83 -7.69 -6.49
CA VAL A 200 -14.00 -8.79 -5.93
C VAL A 200 -14.87 -9.77 -5.15
N ALA A 201 -15.76 -9.26 -4.31
CA ALA A 201 -16.64 -10.12 -3.54
C ALA A 201 -17.60 -10.92 -4.45
N ASP A 202 -18.19 -10.30 -5.52
CA ASP A 202 -19.06 -10.99 -6.48
C ASP A 202 -18.29 -12.10 -7.24
N LYS A 203 -17.06 -11.81 -7.67
CA LYS A 203 -16.19 -12.81 -8.33
C LYS A 203 -15.75 -13.92 -7.37
N LEU A 204 -15.52 -13.61 -6.10
CA LEU A 204 -15.14 -14.58 -5.08
C LEU A 204 -16.29 -15.58 -4.82
N ASP A 205 -17.55 -15.10 -4.74
CA ASP A 205 -18.71 -15.99 -4.65
C ASP A 205 -18.83 -16.89 -5.89
N GLN A 206 -18.65 -16.32 -7.07
CA GLN A 206 -18.67 -17.08 -8.31
C GLN A 206 -17.56 -18.15 -8.33
N ALA A 207 -16.33 -17.80 -7.93
CA ALA A 207 -15.22 -18.73 -7.88
C ALA A 207 -15.46 -19.87 -6.87
N ASN A 208 -16.01 -19.56 -5.70
CA ASN A 208 -16.37 -20.57 -4.69
C ASN A 208 -17.46 -21.55 -5.15
N LEU A 209 -18.36 -21.11 -6.04
CA LEU A 209 -19.44 -21.94 -6.59
C LEU A 209 -18.99 -22.77 -7.80
N THR A 210 -18.06 -22.24 -8.61
CA THR A 210 -17.60 -22.91 -9.86
C THR A 210 -16.42 -23.84 -9.65
N SER A 211 -15.53 -23.48 -8.73
CA SER A 211 -14.39 -24.32 -8.39
C SER A 211 -14.76 -25.16 -7.17
N PRO A 212 -14.90 -26.49 -7.32
CA PRO A 212 -14.94 -27.32 -6.15
C PRO A 212 -13.68 -27.01 -5.34
N PRO A 213 -13.75 -26.94 -4.01
CA PRO A 213 -12.56 -26.70 -3.20
C PRO A 213 -11.48 -27.62 -3.74
N ILE A 214 -10.38 -27.05 -4.21
CA ILE A 214 -9.25 -27.84 -4.72
C ILE A 214 -8.86 -28.70 -3.52
N ARG A 215 -9.34 -29.95 -3.52
CA ARG A 215 -8.93 -30.88 -2.47
C ARG A 215 -7.44 -31.09 -2.69
N PRO A 216 -6.62 -30.99 -1.66
CA PRO A 216 -5.18 -31.27 -1.73
C PRO A 216 -4.88 -32.64 -2.40
N GLU A 217 -5.84 -33.55 -2.39
CA GLU A 217 -5.80 -34.88 -2.99
C GLU A 217 -5.67 -34.88 -4.53
N ARG A 218 -5.88 -33.73 -5.22
CA ARG A 218 -5.69 -33.60 -6.67
C ARG A 218 -4.36 -32.96 -7.09
N LEU A 219 -3.59 -32.43 -6.13
CA LEU A 219 -2.18 -32.17 -6.32
C LEU A 219 -1.49 -33.54 -6.19
N ALA A 220 -0.91 -34.04 -7.25
CA ALA A 220 -0.35 -35.38 -7.49
C ALA A 220 -0.14 -36.26 -6.23
N PRO A 221 -0.67 -37.50 -6.20
CA PRO A 221 -0.76 -38.32 -4.97
C PRO A 221 0.59 -38.75 -4.37
N ASP A 222 1.71 -38.51 -5.03
CA ASP A 222 3.02 -39.07 -4.65
C ASP A 222 4.14 -38.02 -4.44
N THR A 223 3.83 -36.75 -4.30
CA THR A 223 4.84 -35.74 -4.00
C THR A 223 4.90 -35.42 -2.50
N ASP A 224 6.10 -35.11 -1.98
CA ASP A 224 6.30 -34.65 -0.59
C ASP A 224 5.40 -33.45 -0.23
N ASP A 225 4.92 -32.70 -1.23
CA ASP A 225 3.97 -31.60 -1.09
C ASP A 225 2.63 -32.04 -0.51
N SER A 226 2.14 -33.23 -0.86
CA SER A 226 0.91 -33.77 -0.29
C SER A 226 1.03 -34.03 1.22
N ARG A 227 2.23 -34.34 1.70
CA ARG A 227 2.52 -34.57 3.14
C ARG A 227 2.51 -33.27 3.93
N ILE A 228 3.10 -32.21 3.39
CA ILE A 228 3.11 -30.87 4.04
C ILE A 228 1.66 -30.36 4.17
N PHE A 229 0.83 -30.50 3.13
CA PHE A 229 -0.58 -30.16 3.18
C PHE A 229 -1.39 -31.06 4.12
N GLN A 230 -1.08 -32.36 4.19
CA GLN A 230 -1.74 -33.30 5.11
C GLN A 230 -1.33 -33.07 6.57
N GLU A 231 -0.07 -32.76 6.85
CA GLU A 231 0.39 -32.42 8.21
C GLU A 231 -0.22 -31.10 8.68
N PHE A 232 -0.33 -30.11 7.78
CA PHE A 232 -1.00 -28.85 8.08
C PHE A 232 -2.51 -29.05 8.36
N LYS A 233 -3.17 -29.91 7.57
CA LYS A 233 -4.58 -30.26 7.75
C LYS A 233 -4.84 -31.01 9.04
N ARG A 234 -3.96 -31.96 9.42
CA ARG A 234 -4.06 -32.70 10.69
C ARG A 234 -3.90 -31.81 11.93
N GLY A 235 -3.13 -30.71 11.80
CA GLY A 235 -2.96 -29.74 12.89
C GLY A 235 -4.07 -28.69 13.01
N ASN A 236 -4.91 -28.49 11.97
CA ASN A 236 -5.86 -27.37 11.87
C ASN A 236 -7.30 -27.79 11.54
N GLU A 237 -7.66 -29.08 11.72
CA GLU A 237 -8.98 -29.58 11.31
C GLU A 237 -10.20 -28.92 11.99
N GLU A 238 -10.01 -28.07 12.99
CA GLU A 238 -11.14 -27.62 13.80
C GLU A 238 -11.57 -26.16 13.61
N GLN A 239 -10.74 -25.24 13.09
CA GLN A 239 -11.19 -23.83 12.97
C GLN A 239 -10.48 -23.03 11.84
N PRO A 240 -11.23 -22.25 11.01
CA PRO A 240 -10.64 -21.31 10.08
C PRO A 240 -9.85 -20.23 10.82
N SER A 241 -8.70 -19.81 10.26
CA SER A 241 -7.84 -18.79 10.87
C SER A 241 -8.50 -17.41 10.93
N PHE A 242 -9.46 -17.14 10.02
CA PHE A 242 -10.20 -15.87 9.96
C PHE A 242 -11.71 -16.13 9.98
N THR A 243 -12.44 -15.32 10.76
CA THR A 243 -13.91 -15.35 10.83
C THR A 243 -14.54 -14.43 9.79
N ASP A 244 -13.92 -13.27 9.58
CA ASP A 244 -14.44 -12.18 8.75
C ASP A 244 -13.39 -11.69 7.76
N LEU A 245 -13.84 -11.33 6.55
CA LEU A 245 -13.06 -10.62 5.52
C LEU A 245 -13.64 -9.22 5.34
N TYR A 246 -12.79 -8.19 5.40
CA TYR A 246 -13.16 -6.83 5.08
C TYR A 246 -12.42 -6.34 3.83
N LEU A 247 -13.16 -6.06 2.75
CA LEU A 247 -12.60 -5.55 1.50
C LEU A 247 -12.75 -4.03 1.48
N ILE A 248 -11.68 -3.30 1.19
CA ILE A 248 -11.71 -1.84 1.12
C ILE A 248 -10.98 -1.31 -0.11
N ASP A 249 -11.64 -0.40 -0.84
CA ASP A 249 -11.04 0.34 -1.94
C ASP A 249 -10.17 1.49 -1.45
N ARG A 250 -8.99 1.69 -2.05
CA ARG A 250 -8.06 2.77 -1.69
C ARG A 250 -8.66 4.18 -1.80
N ASN A 251 -9.61 4.38 -2.72
CA ASN A 251 -10.26 5.68 -2.89
C ASN A 251 -11.19 6.09 -1.73
N CYS A 252 -11.43 5.22 -0.76
CA CYS A 252 -12.15 5.57 0.46
C CYS A 252 -11.32 6.50 1.35
N ASP A 253 -9.99 6.37 1.36
CA ASP A 253 -9.10 7.18 2.19
C ASP A 253 -7.78 7.50 1.47
N PHE A 254 -7.73 8.64 0.80
CA PHE A 254 -6.49 9.18 0.27
C PHE A 254 -5.73 10.03 1.30
N ALA A 255 -6.37 10.48 2.38
CA ALA A 255 -5.71 11.29 3.38
C ALA A 255 -4.58 10.52 4.07
N SER A 256 -4.82 9.26 4.48
CA SER A 256 -3.79 8.37 5.04
C SER A 256 -2.59 8.16 4.10
N LEU A 257 -2.80 8.25 2.79
CA LEU A 257 -1.74 8.09 1.79
C LEU A 257 -0.94 9.37 1.56
N LEU A 258 -1.60 10.54 1.67
CA LEU A 258 -0.99 11.85 1.39
C LEU A 258 -0.26 12.46 2.59
N LEU A 259 -0.69 12.14 3.81
CA LEU A 259 -0.06 12.60 5.05
C LEU A 259 1.31 11.95 5.27
N SER A 260 2.19 12.64 5.97
CA SER A 260 3.50 12.13 6.37
C SER A 260 3.36 11.11 7.48
N GLN A 261 3.89 9.91 7.26
CA GLN A 261 3.89 8.85 8.25
C GLN A 261 4.93 9.13 9.35
N LEU A 262 4.53 8.99 10.61
CA LEU A 262 5.38 9.28 11.76
C LEU A 262 5.69 8.06 12.64
N ASN A 263 5.14 6.88 12.31
CA ASN A 263 5.62 5.62 12.85
C ASN A 263 6.96 5.25 12.21
N TYR A 264 7.81 4.51 12.92
CA TYR A 264 9.16 4.21 12.47
C TYR A 264 9.20 3.44 11.14
N GLU A 265 8.36 2.41 10.98
CA GLU A 265 8.27 1.63 9.75
C GLU A 265 7.83 2.48 8.56
N GLY A 266 6.85 3.38 8.75
CA GLY A 266 6.36 4.29 7.71
C GLY A 266 7.40 5.33 7.29
N ILE A 267 8.15 5.89 8.24
CA ILE A 267 9.21 6.86 7.94
C ILE A 267 10.38 6.20 7.19
N LEU A 268 10.70 4.94 7.52
CA LEU A 268 11.68 4.15 6.77
C LEU A 268 11.24 3.97 5.30
N ASP A 269 9.96 3.62 5.07
CA ASP A 269 9.43 3.46 3.72
C ASP A 269 9.41 4.77 2.94
N GLU A 270 9.03 5.89 3.55
CA GLU A 270 9.06 7.18 2.88
C GLU A 270 10.48 7.64 2.51
N SER A 271 11.48 7.31 3.34
CA SER A 271 12.86 7.76 3.16
C SER A 271 13.68 6.83 2.25
N PHE A 272 13.46 5.52 2.33
CA PHE A 272 14.29 4.51 1.65
C PHE A 272 13.53 3.64 0.65
N GLN A 273 12.20 3.82 0.50
CA GLN A 273 11.35 3.05 -0.40
C GLN A 273 11.50 1.54 -0.20
N LEU A 274 11.00 1.04 0.91
CA LEU A 274 11.04 -0.39 1.24
C LEU A 274 10.35 -1.23 0.15
N SER A 275 10.97 -2.35 -0.20
CA SER A 275 10.39 -3.35 -1.10
C SER A 275 10.57 -4.73 -0.49
N CYS A 276 9.49 -5.49 -0.32
CA CYS A 276 9.49 -6.78 0.38
C CYS A 276 10.25 -6.73 1.73
N ASN A 277 10.03 -5.69 2.53
CA ASN A 277 10.72 -5.44 3.81
C ASN A 277 12.25 -5.40 3.73
N LYS A 278 12.83 -5.06 2.57
CA LYS A 278 14.27 -4.83 2.43
C LYS A 278 14.57 -3.36 2.52
N LEU A 279 15.51 -3.05 3.40
CA LEU A 279 16.06 -1.72 3.61
C LEU A 279 17.39 -1.61 2.87
N GLU A 280 17.51 -0.63 1.98
CA GLU A 280 18.75 -0.31 1.28
C GLU A 280 19.04 1.19 1.41
N PHE A 281 20.17 1.55 1.99
CA PHE A 281 20.60 2.96 2.06
C PHE A 281 22.12 3.10 2.11
N LYS A 282 22.62 4.27 1.74
CA LYS A 282 24.05 4.62 1.84
C LYS A 282 24.32 5.18 3.23
N SER A 283 25.15 4.49 4.01
CA SER A 283 25.58 4.99 5.32
C SER A 283 26.69 6.01 5.15
N SER A 284 26.62 7.12 5.90
CA SER A 284 27.65 8.17 5.92
C SER A 284 28.75 7.93 6.95
N ALA A 285 28.82 6.72 7.55
CA ALA A 285 29.83 6.39 8.54
C ALA A 285 31.25 6.49 7.95
N PRO A 286 32.18 7.22 8.60
CA PRO A 286 33.51 7.53 8.05
C PRO A 286 34.45 6.33 7.90
N ASP A 287 34.12 5.18 8.50
CA ASP A 287 35.03 4.02 8.60
C ASP A 287 35.02 3.05 7.40
N LYS A 288 34.20 3.27 6.38
CA LYS A 288 34.09 2.35 5.23
C LYS A 288 34.07 3.14 3.94
N GLY A 289 35.02 2.86 3.04
CA GLY A 289 35.22 3.57 1.78
C GLY A 289 33.98 3.82 0.91
N GLU A 290 34.11 4.43 -0.24
CA GLU A 290 33.09 5.09 -1.09
C GLU A 290 31.81 4.28 -1.43
N ASN A 291 31.68 2.97 -1.10
CA ASN A 291 30.55 2.11 -1.43
C ASN A 291 29.86 1.51 -0.20
N ASN A 292 29.40 2.35 0.73
CA ASN A 292 28.72 1.90 1.95
C ASN A 292 27.22 1.64 1.76
N LEU A 293 26.85 0.82 0.76
CA LEU A 293 25.47 0.38 0.60
C LEU A 293 25.12 -0.65 1.69
N VAL A 294 24.28 -0.26 2.62
CA VAL A 294 23.73 -1.13 3.67
C VAL A 294 22.48 -1.80 3.12
N LYS A 295 22.44 -3.13 3.20
CA LYS A 295 21.27 -3.94 2.87
C LYS A 295 20.87 -4.78 4.07
N HIS A 296 19.60 -4.70 4.46
CA HIS A 296 19.07 -5.45 5.60
C HIS A 296 17.62 -5.87 5.37
N SER A 297 17.24 -7.04 5.88
CA SER A 297 15.87 -7.52 5.85
C SER A 297 15.16 -7.18 7.16
N LEU A 298 14.13 -6.35 7.09
CA LEU A 298 13.33 -5.92 8.24
C LEU A 298 12.22 -6.93 8.51
N THR A 299 12.52 -7.97 9.30
CA THR A 299 11.53 -8.95 9.75
C THR A 299 11.58 -9.11 11.26
N SER A 300 10.42 -9.19 11.89
CA SER A 300 10.31 -9.33 13.35
C SER A 300 10.97 -10.61 13.90
N ASP A 301 11.17 -11.62 13.05
CA ASP A 301 11.82 -12.87 13.43
C ASP A 301 13.35 -12.74 13.43
N SER A 302 13.93 -12.01 12.48
CA SER A 302 15.38 -11.85 12.35
C SER A 302 15.94 -10.65 13.12
N ASP A 303 15.10 -9.65 13.38
CA ASP A 303 15.48 -8.38 14.00
C ASP A 303 14.59 -8.05 15.21
N PRO A 304 15.02 -8.40 16.43
CA PRO A 304 14.28 -8.10 17.66
C PRO A 304 14.15 -6.60 17.92
N ILE A 305 15.18 -5.80 17.54
CA ILE A 305 15.14 -4.34 17.71
C ILE A 305 14.04 -3.74 16.85
N TYR A 306 14.01 -4.10 15.56
CA TYR A 306 12.95 -3.68 14.64
C TYR A 306 11.55 -4.02 15.17
N ARG A 307 11.35 -5.26 15.63
CA ARG A 307 10.08 -5.70 16.21
C ARG A 307 9.59 -4.79 17.34
N ASP A 308 10.51 -4.32 18.20
CA ASP A 308 10.17 -3.51 19.37
C ASP A 308 9.91 -2.04 18.99
N ILE A 309 10.52 -1.51 17.91
CA ILE A 309 10.45 -0.07 17.57
C ILE A 309 9.55 0.25 16.36
N ARG A 310 9.22 -0.70 15.49
CA ARG A 310 8.56 -0.46 14.20
C ARG A 310 7.23 0.29 14.28
N ASP A 311 6.42 -0.03 15.29
CA ASP A 311 5.08 0.56 15.49
C ASP A 311 5.12 1.87 16.29
N ASN A 312 6.29 2.28 16.81
CA ASN A 312 6.40 3.45 17.67
C ASN A 312 6.57 4.74 16.85
N HIS A 313 6.11 5.84 17.43
CA HIS A 313 6.32 7.16 16.84
C HIS A 313 7.82 7.49 16.80
N PHE A 314 8.28 8.04 15.66
CA PHE A 314 9.71 8.28 15.40
C PHE A 314 10.42 9.09 16.49
N SER A 315 9.73 10.07 17.09
CA SER A 315 10.32 10.89 18.18
C SER A 315 10.71 10.08 19.42
N THR A 316 10.11 8.89 19.63
CA THR A 316 10.41 8.03 20.78
C THR A 316 11.49 7.00 20.50
N VAL A 317 11.79 6.73 19.22
CA VAL A 317 12.68 5.66 18.78
C VAL A 317 14.11 5.85 19.31
N PHE A 318 14.64 7.07 19.25
CA PHE A 318 16.00 7.34 19.78
C PHE A 318 16.14 7.01 21.26
N SER A 319 15.14 7.36 22.07
CA SER A 319 15.16 7.04 23.50
C SER A 319 15.12 5.53 23.73
N MET A 320 14.35 4.81 22.92
CA MET A 320 14.26 3.34 22.97
C MET A 320 15.58 2.68 22.56
N LEU A 321 16.18 3.11 21.45
CA LEU A 321 17.50 2.61 21.00
C LEU A 321 18.59 2.88 22.05
N LYS A 322 18.55 4.05 22.69
CA LYS A 322 19.47 4.37 23.79
C LYS A 322 19.30 3.42 24.98
N THR A 323 18.07 3.17 25.40
CA THR A 323 17.76 2.23 26.49
C THR A 323 18.25 0.83 26.14
N LYS A 324 17.94 0.34 24.92
CA LYS A 324 18.43 -0.97 24.45
C LYS A 324 19.95 -1.07 24.45
N ASN A 325 20.65 -0.02 24.03
CA ASN A 325 22.11 0.02 24.07
C ASN A 325 22.64 -0.13 25.50
N TYR A 326 22.02 0.53 26.48
CA TYR A 326 22.41 0.37 27.89
C TYR A 326 22.15 -1.05 28.39
N GLU A 327 20.97 -1.63 28.12
CA GLU A 327 20.62 -2.99 28.51
C GLU A 327 21.61 -4.03 27.93
N MET A 328 22.00 -3.85 26.67
CA MET A 328 22.93 -4.76 25.99
C MET A 328 24.35 -4.61 26.55
N LYS A 329 24.81 -3.39 26.80
CA LYS A 329 26.11 -3.15 27.44
C LYS A 329 26.15 -3.72 28.85
N ASP A 330 25.08 -3.58 29.64
CA ASP A 330 24.99 -4.16 30.98
C ASP A 330 25.05 -5.68 30.95
N ARG A 331 24.34 -6.33 30.02
CA ARG A 331 24.43 -7.80 29.80
C ARG A 331 25.86 -8.23 29.43
N TYR A 332 26.53 -7.49 28.56
CA TYR A 332 27.92 -7.75 28.19
C TYR A 332 28.88 -7.57 29.37
N ASN A 333 28.74 -6.50 30.15
CA ASN A 333 29.61 -6.22 31.32
C ASN A 333 29.42 -7.26 32.44
N LYS A 334 28.18 -7.71 32.67
CA LYS A 334 27.89 -8.80 33.61
C LYS A 334 28.60 -10.10 33.26
N SER A 335 28.81 -10.38 31.95
CA SER A 335 29.54 -11.57 31.51
C SER A 335 31.01 -11.57 31.93
N GLN A 336 31.63 -10.41 32.15
CA GLN A 336 33.03 -10.31 32.57
C GLN A 336 33.26 -10.75 34.03
N GLY A 337 32.22 -10.78 34.87
CA GLY A 337 32.27 -11.24 36.27
C GLY A 337 31.80 -12.69 36.49
N MET A 338 31.52 -13.42 35.42
CA MET A 338 30.96 -14.79 35.50
C MET A 338 32.04 -15.85 35.80
N ASN A 339 31.65 -16.94 36.54
CA ASN A 339 32.46 -18.08 36.72
C ASN A 339 32.70 -18.80 35.37
N LEU A 340 33.82 -19.57 35.26
CA LEU A 340 34.27 -20.23 34.01
C LEU A 340 33.17 -21.08 33.34
N SER A 341 32.36 -21.77 34.12
CA SER A 341 31.24 -22.59 33.62
C SER A 341 30.14 -21.73 32.99
N ASN A 342 29.73 -20.64 33.64
CA ASN A 342 28.71 -19.71 33.16
C ASN A 342 29.23 -18.91 31.95
N LEU A 343 30.51 -18.56 31.94
CA LEU A 343 31.17 -17.89 30.82
C LEU A 343 31.19 -18.78 29.56
N LYS A 344 31.47 -20.08 29.69
CA LYS A 344 31.37 -21.01 28.55
C LYS A 344 29.95 -21.06 27.96
N ASN A 345 28.91 -21.14 28.80
CA ASN A 345 27.51 -21.12 28.35
C ASN A 345 27.12 -19.81 27.70
N PHE A 346 27.56 -18.70 28.26
CA PHE A 346 27.34 -17.35 27.67
C PHE A 346 27.97 -17.24 26.29
N VAL A 347 29.23 -17.64 26.14
CA VAL A 347 29.97 -17.61 24.85
C VAL A 347 29.32 -18.52 23.83
N ALA A 348 28.89 -19.74 24.23
CA ALA A 348 28.30 -20.69 23.32
C ALA A 348 26.91 -20.29 22.80
N ASN A 349 26.05 -19.69 23.64
CA ASN A 349 24.63 -19.49 23.36
C ASN A 349 24.23 -18.01 23.23
N GLU A 350 24.78 -17.11 24.05
CA GLU A 350 24.30 -15.73 24.16
C GLU A 350 25.17 -14.73 23.40
N LEU A 351 26.47 -14.93 23.31
CA LEU A 351 27.38 -13.96 22.69
C LEU A 351 27.07 -13.71 21.21
N LYS A 352 26.76 -14.75 20.44
CA LYS A 352 26.40 -14.63 19.02
C LYS A 352 25.10 -13.85 18.84
N THR A 353 24.10 -14.13 19.68
CA THR A 353 22.81 -13.41 19.67
C THR A 353 23.01 -11.96 20.01
N LEU A 354 23.79 -11.67 21.08
CA LEU A 354 24.09 -10.31 21.50
C LEU A 354 24.87 -9.51 20.43
N GLN A 355 25.83 -10.14 19.74
CA GLN A 355 26.54 -9.51 18.62
C GLN A 355 25.60 -9.21 17.44
N ALA A 356 24.66 -10.11 17.12
CA ALA A 356 23.65 -9.86 16.10
C ALA A 356 22.72 -8.70 16.49
N GLU A 357 22.27 -8.67 17.76
CA GLU A 357 21.47 -7.55 18.29
C GLU A 357 22.23 -6.21 18.22
N PHE A 358 23.54 -6.18 18.56
CA PHE A 358 24.36 -4.96 18.43
C PHE A 358 24.50 -4.50 16.98
N LYS A 359 24.62 -5.44 16.04
CA LYS A 359 24.66 -5.12 14.61
C LYS A 359 23.34 -4.49 14.14
N CYS A 360 22.19 -5.06 14.54
CA CYS A 360 20.86 -4.51 14.25
C CYS A 360 20.70 -3.12 14.90
N LEU A 361 21.13 -2.95 16.16
CA LEU A 361 21.07 -1.66 16.83
C LEU A 361 21.87 -0.58 16.08
N GLY A 362 23.09 -0.88 15.69
CA GLY A 362 23.94 0.02 14.91
C GLY A 362 23.31 0.41 13.57
N LEU A 363 22.67 -0.55 12.90
CA LEU A 363 21.94 -0.32 11.66
C LEU A 363 20.77 0.65 11.87
N HIS A 364 19.93 0.44 12.89
CA HIS A 364 18.80 1.33 13.17
C HIS A 364 19.23 2.72 13.59
N ILE A 365 20.33 2.87 14.33
CA ILE A 365 20.92 4.17 14.65
C ILE A 365 21.33 4.88 13.35
N SER A 366 22.09 4.20 12.48
CA SER A 366 22.52 4.79 11.19
C SER A 366 21.34 5.15 10.29
N ALA A 367 20.28 4.34 10.24
CA ALA A 367 19.07 4.65 9.51
C ALA A 367 18.37 5.90 10.08
N CYS A 368 18.26 6.03 11.41
CA CYS A 368 17.70 7.22 12.05
C CYS A 368 18.52 8.48 11.76
N GLU A 369 19.85 8.39 11.80
CA GLU A 369 20.74 9.52 11.46
C GLU A 369 20.54 9.97 10.02
N GLU A 370 20.42 9.03 9.08
CA GLU A 370 20.19 9.35 7.68
C GLU A 370 18.81 10.00 7.46
N ILE A 371 17.76 9.47 8.10
CA ILE A 371 16.41 10.07 8.08
C ILE A 371 16.47 11.51 8.59
N MET A 372 17.11 11.74 9.73
CA MET A 372 17.24 13.09 10.30
C MET A 372 18.00 14.01 9.35
N ARG A 373 19.08 13.54 8.71
CA ARG A 373 19.84 14.32 7.75
C ARG A 373 19.01 14.73 6.54
N GLU A 374 18.20 13.80 5.98
CA GLU A 374 17.29 14.11 4.88
C GLU A 374 16.19 15.09 5.28
N ARG A 375 15.57 14.89 6.46
CA ARG A 375 14.49 15.74 6.97
C ARG A 375 14.95 17.13 7.38
N ASN A 376 16.23 17.29 7.79
CA ASN A 376 16.81 18.60 8.12
C ASN A 376 17.14 19.45 6.88
N LYS A 377 17.10 18.92 5.66
CA LYS A 377 17.28 19.72 4.43
C LYS A 377 16.14 20.71 4.20
N TYR A 378 14.98 20.45 4.76
CA TYR A 378 13.82 21.34 4.82
C TYR A 378 13.19 21.24 6.20
N ASP A 379 12.51 22.29 6.64
CA ASP A 379 11.89 22.28 7.97
C ASP A 379 10.72 21.28 8.01
N PHE A 380 11.02 20.05 8.44
CA PHE A 380 10.02 18.98 8.53
C PHE A 380 8.94 19.30 9.58
N GLY A 381 9.29 20.05 10.65
CA GLY A 381 8.31 20.50 11.64
C GLY A 381 7.29 21.46 11.03
N ASP A 382 7.73 22.36 10.16
CA ASP A 382 6.82 23.23 9.42
C ASP A 382 5.93 22.46 8.44
N GLN A 383 6.49 21.44 7.74
CA GLN A 383 5.68 20.56 6.89
C GLN A 383 4.53 19.92 7.66
N LEU A 384 4.80 19.32 8.81
CA LEU A 384 3.79 18.67 9.65
C LEU A 384 2.74 19.67 10.14
N ARG A 385 3.14 20.90 10.49
CA ARG A 385 2.21 21.98 10.86
C ARG A 385 1.30 22.36 9.67
N ILE A 386 1.85 22.41 8.46
CA ILE A 386 1.09 22.69 7.24
C ILE A 386 0.10 21.56 6.94
N GLU A 387 0.50 20.31 7.08
CA GLU A 387 -0.40 19.15 6.94
C GLU A 387 -1.57 19.24 7.94
N GLN A 388 -1.29 19.55 9.22
CA GLN A 388 -2.31 19.78 10.24
C GLN A 388 -3.24 20.92 9.86
N ASN A 389 -2.71 22.09 9.47
CA ASN A 389 -3.50 23.25 9.07
C ASN A 389 -4.42 22.94 7.89
N ILE A 390 -3.96 22.11 6.94
CA ILE A 390 -4.79 21.69 5.79
C ILE A 390 -5.95 20.79 6.25
N ILE A 391 -5.70 19.85 7.16
CA ILE A 391 -6.73 18.96 7.71
C ILE A 391 -7.77 19.78 8.50
N ASP A 392 -7.33 20.71 9.33
CA ASP A 392 -8.19 21.58 10.14
C ASP A 392 -8.89 22.68 9.32
N GLY A 393 -8.41 22.92 8.10
CA GLY A 393 -8.94 23.97 7.21
C GLY A 393 -8.59 25.38 7.64
N VAL A 394 -7.50 25.57 8.39
CA VAL A 394 -7.03 26.84 8.92
C VAL A 394 -5.79 27.35 8.18
N GLU A 395 -5.57 28.67 8.21
CA GLU A 395 -4.36 29.32 7.66
C GLU A 395 -4.00 28.95 6.21
N ILE A 396 -4.99 28.72 5.35
CA ILE A 396 -4.82 28.23 3.97
C ILE A 396 -3.81 29.07 3.16
N ARG A 397 -3.76 30.40 3.38
CA ARG A 397 -2.78 31.27 2.69
C ARG A 397 -1.34 30.90 3.06
N LYS A 398 -1.07 30.64 4.35
CA LYS A 398 0.26 30.19 4.78
C LYS A 398 0.63 28.84 4.19
N CYS A 399 -0.36 27.93 4.06
CA CYS A 399 -0.16 26.64 3.39
C CYS A 399 0.25 26.83 1.92
N LEU A 400 -0.45 27.70 1.17
CA LEU A 400 -0.13 28.00 -0.24
C LEU A 400 1.24 28.68 -0.37
N ASP A 401 1.61 29.60 0.54
CA ASP A 401 2.93 30.24 0.56
C ASP A 401 4.05 29.25 0.84
N TYR A 402 3.84 28.33 1.78
CA TYR A 402 4.81 27.24 2.07
C TYR A 402 5.02 26.36 0.83
N ILE A 403 3.93 25.90 0.19
CA ILE A 403 3.99 25.08 -1.03
C ILE A 403 4.74 25.84 -2.14
N THR A 404 4.45 27.15 -2.30
CA THR A 404 5.15 28.01 -3.28
C THR A 404 6.66 28.03 -3.02
N LYS A 405 7.08 28.22 -1.76
CA LYS A 405 8.50 28.20 -1.37
C LYS A 405 9.15 26.84 -1.70
N MET A 406 8.48 25.72 -1.37
CA MET A 406 8.99 24.38 -1.66
C MET A 406 9.27 24.17 -3.14
N ILE A 407 8.36 24.63 -4.02
CA ILE A 407 8.51 24.50 -5.47
C ILE A 407 9.64 25.39 -5.99
N VAL A 408 9.65 26.69 -5.60
CA VAL A 408 10.63 27.68 -6.07
C VAL A 408 12.07 27.27 -5.67
N HIS A 409 12.22 26.78 -4.46
CA HIS A 409 13.55 26.33 -3.97
C HIS A 409 13.90 24.90 -4.42
N ARG A 410 13.02 24.20 -5.14
CA ARG A 410 13.20 22.81 -5.61
C ARG A 410 13.64 21.85 -4.51
N LEU A 411 13.10 22.03 -3.30
CA LEU A 411 13.51 21.25 -2.14
C LEU A 411 13.09 19.77 -2.27
N ASN A 412 11.92 19.53 -2.81
CA ASN A 412 11.39 18.19 -3.10
C ASN A 412 10.31 18.30 -4.17
N ALA A 413 10.23 17.33 -5.09
CA ALA A 413 9.22 17.34 -6.16
C ALA A 413 7.87 16.76 -5.70
N GLN A 414 7.87 15.78 -4.81
CA GLN A 414 6.68 15.01 -4.43
C GLN A 414 5.86 15.71 -3.34
N ILE A 415 6.51 16.28 -2.32
CA ILE A 415 5.84 16.92 -1.16
C ILE A 415 4.87 18.02 -1.58
N PRO A 416 5.22 18.98 -2.47
CA PRO A 416 4.27 20.00 -2.90
C PRO A 416 3.00 19.45 -3.52
N LEU A 417 3.11 18.37 -4.32
CA LEU A 417 1.96 17.72 -4.96
C LEU A 417 1.10 16.96 -3.95
N ARG A 418 1.71 16.33 -2.94
CA ARG A 418 0.99 15.70 -1.82
C ARG A 418 0.16 16.74 -1.07
N LEU A 419 0.76 17.87 -0.70
CA LEU A 419 0.10 18.97 0.01
C LEU A 419 -1.00 19.63 -0.84
N LEU A 420 -0.76 19.88 -2.13
CA LEU A 420 -1.78 20.42 -3.05
C LEU A 420 -2.96 19.45 -3.21
N SER A 421 -2.67 18.15 -3.32
CA SER A 421 -3.71 17.12 -3.41
C SER A 421 -4.53 17.04 -2.12
N LEU A 422 -3.87 17.06 -0.97
CA LEU A 422 -4.54 17.07 0.33
C LEU A 422 -5.41 18.32 0.51
N LEU A 423 -4.90 19.48 0.11
CA LEU A 423 -5.65 20.74 0.12
C LEU A 423 -6.86 20.70 -0.82
N SER A 424 -6.68 20.18 -2.03
CA SER A 424 -7.77 19.99 -3.00
C SER A 424 -8.86 19.05 -2.45
N LEU A 425 -8.50 17.98 -1.76
CA LEU A 425 -9.46 17.05 -1.15
C LEU A 425 -10.22 17.67 0.03
N THR A 426 -9.54 18.46 0.88
CA THR A 426 -10.15 19.09 2.05
C THR A 426 -11.06 20.26 1.67
N GLN A 427 -10.67 21.04 0.65
CA GLN A 427 -11.42 22.24 0.20
C GLN A 427 -12.44 21.96 -0.92
N GLY A 428 -12.52 20.70 -1.43
CA GLY A 428 -13.38 20.34 -2.56
C GLY A 428 -12.90 20.90 -3.90
N GLY A 429 -11.61 21.07 -4.07
CA GLY A 429 -10.91 21.62 -5.24
C GLY A 429 -10.11 22.87 -4.89
N LEU A 430 -9.23 23.29 -5.80
CA LEU A 430 -8.53 24.57 -5.72
C LEU A 430 -9.25 25.65 -6.54
N PRO A 431 -9.21 26.92 -6.11
CA PRO A 431 -9.66 28.03 -6.96
C PRO A 431 -8.93 27.98 -8.33
N PRO A 432 -9.60 28.25 -9.46
CA PRO A 432 -8.99 28.12 -10.78
C PRO A 432 -7.69 28.93 -10.95
N LYS A 433 -7.61 30.10 -10.33
CA LYS A 433 -6.41 30.95 -10.35
C LYS A 433 -5.23 30.27 -9.63
N ASP A 434 -5.48 29.66 -8.48
CA ASP A 434 -4.44 28.98 -7.72
C ASP A 434 -4.02 27.69 -8.42
N TYR A 435 -4.96 26.92 -8.96
CA TYR A 435 -4.65 25.72 -9.75
C TYR A 435 -3.73 26.05 -10.93
N GLN A 436 -4.07 27.06 -11.74
CA GLN A 436 -3.25 27.49 -12.89
C GLN A 436 -1.89 28.00 -12.43
N LYS A 437 -1.83 28.81 -11.37
CA LYS A 437 -0.57 29.31 -10.79
C LYS A 437 0.36 28.16 -10.42
N PHE A 438 -0.14 27.19 -9.66
CA PHE A 438 0.70 26.05 -9.20
C PHE A 438 1.08 25.11 -10.34
N HIS A 439 0.19 24.90 -11.31
CA HIS A 439 0.49 24.12 -12.51
C HIS A 439 1.65 24.75 -13.30
N SER A 440 1.56 26.06 -13.62
CA SER A 440 2.63 26.77 -14.33
C SER A 440 3.93 26.78 -13.53
N LEU A 441 3.87 27.17 -12.26
CA LEU A 441 5.04 27.22 -11.38
C LEU A 441 5.74 25.86 -11.25
N TYR A 442 4.98 24.78 -11.17
CA TYR A 442 5.53 23.42 -11.06
C TYR A 442 6.19 22.98 -12.38
N CYS A 443 5.53 23.23 -13.52
CA CYS A 443 6.08 22.91 -14.84
C CYS A 443 7.34 23.72 -15.16
N GLU A 444 7.41 24.98 -14.77
CA GLU A 444 8.61 25.84 -14.93
C GLU A 444 9.82 25.31 -14.13
N ASN A 445 9.57 24.76 -12.95
CA ASN A 445 10.65 24.29 -12.08
C ASN A 445 11.07 22.84 -12.31
N TYR A 446 10.13 21.95 -12.71
CA TYR A 446 10.38 20.51 -12.82
C TYR A 446 10.24 19.96 -14.25
N GLY A 447 9.89 20.81 -15.23
CA GLY A 447 9.82 20.45 -16.64
C GLY A 447 8.41 20.09 -17.13
N LEU A 448 8.24 20.06 -18.45
CA LEU A 448 6.93 19.92 -19.11
C LEU A 448 6.29 18.53 -18.97
N SER A 449 7.08 17.50 -18.64
CA SER A 449 6.56 16.15 -18.32
C SER A 449 5.54 16.15 -17.18
N CYS A 450 5.60 17.17 -16.32
CA CYS A 450 4.65 17.37 -15.22
C CYS A 450 3.20 17.61 -15.67
N ASN A 451 2.97 18.03 -16.93
CA ASN A 451 1.62 18.18 -17.49
C ASN A 451 0.83 16.87 -17.43
N VAL A 452 1.48 15.74 -17.72
CA VAL A 452 0.86 14.41 -17.65
C VAL A 452 0.51 14.07 -16.21
N LEU A 453 1.40 14.37 -15.27
CA LEU A 453 1.18 14.14 -13.85
C LEU A 453 0.00 14.94 -13.31
N PHE A 454 -0.11 16.24 -13.64
CA PHE A 454 -1.28 17.07 -13.29
C PHE A 454 -2.58 16.56 -13.91
N SER A 455 -2.53 16.11 -15.17
CA SER A 455 -3.68 15.49 -15.85
C SER A 455 -4.10 14.20 -15.13
N ASN A 456 -3.17 13.37 -14.72
CA ASN A 456 -3.44 12.13 -14.00
C ASN A 456 -4.00 12.39 -12.60
N LEU A 457 -3.44 13.36 -11.85
CA LEU A 457 -3.96 13.80 -10.56
C LEU A 457 -5.39 14.35 -10.69
N LYS A 458 -5.69 15.07 -11.79
CA LYS A 458 -7.03 15.57 -12.10
C LYS A 458 -8.00 14.43 -12.44
N LYS A 459 -7.59 13.46 -13.27
CA LYS A 459 -8.40 12.26 -13.58
C LYS A 459 -8.70 11.43 -12.34
N MET A 460 -7.72 11.28 -11.45
CA MET A 460 -7.91 10.67 -10.15
C MET A 460 -8.78 11.52 -9.22
N GLY A 461 -8.95 12.87 -9.57
CA GLY A 461 -9.56 13.96 -8.85
C GLY A 461 -8.89 14.19 -7.48
N LEU A 462 -7.61 13.87 -7.36
CA LEU A 462 -6.76 14.24 -6.23
C LEU A 462 -6.49 15.75 -6.26
N LEU A 463 -6.28 16.29 -7.44
CA LEU A 463 -6.04 17.72 -7.65
C LEU A 463 -7.02 18.25 -8.70
N THR A 464 -8.07 18.94 -8.25
CA THR A 464 -9.16 19.42 -9.10
C THR A 464 -9.36 20.92 -8.96
N GLU A 465 -9.94 21.53 -9.99
CA GLU A 465 -10.40 22.91 -9.93
C GLU A 465 -11.76 22.97 -9.25
N MET A 466 -11.99 23.98 -8.43
CA MET A 466 -13.26 24.24 -7.76
C MET A 466 -14.30 24.69 -8.79
N ASN A 467 -15.44 24.00 -8.87
CA ASN A 467 -16.57 24.42 -9.69
C ASN A 467 -17.37 25.50 -8.95
N LEU A 468 -17.15 26.77 -9.30
CA LEU A 468 -17.80 27.92 -8.71
C LEU A 468 -19.36 27.86 -8.81
N SER A 469 -19.89 27.23 -9.87
CA SER A 469 -21.32 27.04 -10.05
C SER A 469 -21.97 26.10 -9.04
N LEU A 470 -21.24 25.07 -8.58
CA LEU A 470 -21.75 24.12 -7.59
C LEU A 470 -21.67 24.70 -6.16
N HIS A 471 -20.66 25.53 -5.88
CA HIS A 471 -20.49 26.17 -4.58
C HIS A 471 -21.57 27.22 -4.29
N ALA A 472 -22.04 27.90 -5.28
CA ALA A 472 -23.16 28.84 -5.16
C ALA A 472 -24.48 28.13 -4.84
N LEU A 473 -24.68 26.91 -5.33
CA LEU A 473 -25.89 26.09 -5.12
C LEU A 473 -25.88 25.32 -3.78
N THR A 474 -24.70 25.03 -3.21
CA THR A 474 -24.59 24.26 -1.95
C THR A 474 -24.52 25.13 -0.69
N GLY A 475 -24.64 26.44 -0.81
CA GLY A 475 -24.68 27.37 0.34
C GLY A 475 -23.40 27.41 1.17
N GLY A 476 -22.28 27.01 0.58
CA GLY A 476 -20.98 27.01 1.23
C GLY A 476 -20.34 28.39 1.29
N LEU A 477 -20.93 29.33 2.03
CA LEU A 477 -20.24 30.52 2.50
C LEU A 477 -19.27 30.14 3.61
N LEU A 478 -18.15 29.50 3.25
CA LEU A 478 -16.98 29.52 4.13
C LEU A 478 -16.34 30.91 3.94
N SER A 479 -16.64 31.77 4.90
CA SER A 479 -16.09 33.09 5.02
C SER A 479 -14.57 33.05 4.88
N TYR A 480 -14.05 33.57 3.79
CA TYR A 480 -12.71 34.14 3.74
C TYR A 480 -12.69 35.29 4.77
N GLY A 481 -12.43 34.95 6.02
CA GLY A 481 -12.22 35.92 7.07
C GLY A 481 -10.95 36.73 6.84
N GLY A 482 -11.05 37.70 5.98
CA GLY A 482 -10.08 38.77 5.84
C GLY A 482 -10.74 40.08 6.28
N ASN A 483 -10.44 40.52 7.51
CA ASN A 483 -10.71 41.87 7.95
C ASN A 483 -10.03 42.85 7.00
N THR A 484 -10.78 43.39 6.03
CA THR A 484 -10.48 44.64 5.39
C THR A 484 -11.70 45.55 5.60
N SER A 485 -11.61 46.38 6.65
CA SER A 485 -12.41 47.54 6.82
C SER A 485 -12.14 48.51 5.66
N THR A 486 -12.98 48.52 4.67
CA THR A 486 -13.11 49.65 3.76
C THR A 486 -14.57 50.04 3.70
N ASN A 487 -14.84 51.22 4.27
CA ASN A 487 -16.05 51.99 4.12
C ASN A 487 -16.39 52.13 2.63
N MET A 488 -17.53 51.60 2.23
CA MET A 488 -18.27 52.13 1.06
C MET A 488 -19.73 52.30 1.43
N SER A 489 -20.06 53.56 1.53
CA SER A 489 -21.40 54.12 1.70
C SER A 489 -22.22 53.96 0.42
N LYS A 490 -23.50 53.66 0.64
CA LYS A 490 -24.71 54.11 -0.07
C LYS A 490 -25.15 53.43 -1.38
N SER A 491 -26.31 52.81 -1.19
CA SER A 491 -27.54 52.99 -2.01
C SER A 491 -27.58 52.33 -3.38
N THR A 492 -28.27 51.19 -3.39
CA THR A 492 -29.26 50.93 -4.45
C THR A 492 -30.45 50.22 -3.83
N THR A 493 -31.55 50.95 -3.79
CA THR A 493 -32.89 50.49 -3.41
C THR A 493 -33.36 49.41 -4.38
N ILE A 494 -33.66 48.25 -3.85
CA ILE A 494 -34.33 47.15 -4.56
C ILE A 494 -35.84 47.42 -4.47
N PRO A 495 -36.59 47.38 -5.58
CA PRO A 495 -38.05 47.54 -5.55
C PRO A 495 -38.70 46.35 -4.86
N SER A 496 -39.52 46.64 -3.87
CA SER A 496 -40.29 45.69 -3.05
C SER A 496 -41.53 45.16 -3.76
N SER A 497 -41.38 44.44 -4.88
CA SER A 497 -42.53 43.75 -5.49
C SER A 497 -42.12 42.58 -6.39
N LEU A 498 -41.47 41.61 -5.82
CA LEU A 498 -41.38 40.27 -6.39
C LEU A 498 -41.61 39.28 -5.27
N SER A 499 -42.78 38.64 -5.29
CA SER A 499 -43.20 37.68 -4.30
C SER A 499 -42.31 36.41 -4.36
N LEU A 500 -41.90 35.90 -3.23
CA LEU A 500 -41.04 34.70 -3.04
C LEU A 500 -41.57 33.46 -3.79
N ALA A 501 -42.86 33.44 -4.15
CA ALA A 501 -43.51 32.32 -4.85
C ALA A 501 -43.16 32.24 -6.34
N SER A 502 -42.81 33.36 -7.01
CA SER A 502 -42.38 33.33 -8.42
C SER A 502 -40.95 32.93 -8.64
N PHE A 503 -40.11 33.00 -7.59
CA PHE A 503 -38.70 32.58 -7.66
C PHE A 503 -38.54 31.10 -7.46
N THR A 504 -39.37 30.44 -6.64
CA THR A 504 -39.34 28.99 -6.42
C THR A 504 -39.83 28.19 -7.63
N GLY A 505 -40.78 28.70 -8.40
CA GLY A 505 -41.27 28.05 -9.63
C GLY A 505 -40.30 28.12 -10.81
N ALA A 506 -39.54 29.22 -10.94
CA ALA A 506 -38.52 29.38 -11.98
C ALA A 506 -37.25 28.60 -11.70
N VAL A 507 -36.90 28.43 -10.42
CA VAL A 507 -35.71 27.62 -10.01
C VAL A 507 -36.00 26.13 -10.12
N SER A 508 -37.22 25.65 -9.82
CA SER A 508 -37.58 24.23 -9.99
C SER A 508 -37.63 23.80 -11.47
N SER A 509 -38.12 24.67 -12.39
CA SER A 509 -38.14 24.36 -13.83
C SER A 509 -36.73 24.42 -14.48
N LEU A 510 -35.82 25.25 -13.96
CA LEU A 510 -34.40 25.28 -14.39
C LEU A 510 -33.60 24.15 -13.80
N THR A 511 -33.90 23.73 -12.57
CA THR A 511 -33.25 22.56 -11.93
C THR A 511 -33.70 21.24 -12.56
N GLU A 512 -34.96 21.05 -12.95
CA GLU A 512 -35.40 19.86 -13.67
C GLU A 512 -34.84 19.76 -15.10
N ARG A 513 -34.71 20.85 -15.83
CA ARG A 513 -34.06 20.86 -17.16
C ARG A 513 -32.55 20.81 -17.10
N ALA A 514 -31.90 21.36 -16.07
CA ALA A 514 -30.48 21.26 -15.84
C ALA A 514 -30.10 19.91 -15.24
N SER A 515 -30.91 19.37 -14.31
CA SER A 515 -30.64 18.05 -13.71
C SER A 515 -30.80 16.91 -14.72
N GLY A 516 -31.73 16.99 -15.67
CA GLY A 516 -31.85 15.99 -16.75
C GLY A 516 -30.64 15.98 -17.70
N ARG A 517 -30.09 17.13 -18.06
CA ARG A 517 -28.87 17.23 -18.90
C ARG A 517 -27.60 17.03 -18.13
N VAL A 518 -27.52 17.48 -16.88
CA VAL A 518 -26.37 17.26 -16.00
C VAL A 518 -26.35 15.82 -15.50
N ALA A 519 -27.50 15.20 -15.22
CA ALA A 519 -27.59 13.77 -14.88
C ALA A 519 -27.21 12.89 -16.07
N ALA A 520 -27.61 13.25 -17.31
CA ALA A 520 -27.17 12.54 -18.52
C ALA A 520 -25.69 12.77 -18.85
N ALA A 521 -25.14 13.96 -18.57
CA ALA A 521 -23.72 14.25 -18.76
C ALA A 521 -22.83 13.68 -17.62
N VAL A 522 -23.39 13.56 -16.41
CA VAL A 522 -22.69 12.96 -15.25
C VAL A 522 -22.79 11.42 -15.28
N SER A 523 -23.84 10.85 -15.87
CA SER A 523 -23.91 9.40 -16.07
C SER A 523 -22.95 8.88 -17.15
N SER A 524 -22.46 9.76 -18.03
CA SER A 524 -21.42 9.43 -19.03
C SER A 524 -19.98 9.71 -18.56
N SER A 525 -19.79 10.48 -17.48
CA SER A 525 -18.47 10.66 -16.85
C SER A 525 -18.35 9.74 -15.65
N VAL A 526 -17.57 8.67 -15.81
CA VAL A 526 -17.19 7.71 -14.74
C VAL A 526 -16.21 8.37 -13.76
N LEU A 527 -16.58 9.54 -13.22
CA LEU A 527 -15.84 10.11 -12.09
C LEU A 527 -16.46 9.54 -10.80
N PRO A 528 -15.66 8.85 -9.97
CA PRO A 528 -16.17 8.39 -8.69
C PRO A 528 -16.70 9.58 -7.89
N ARG A 529 -17.93 9.49 -7.40
CA ARG A 529 -18.48 10.48 -6.46
C ARG A 529 -17.58 10.46 -5.24
N ARG A 530 -16.82 11.53 -5.04
CA ARG A 530 -15.98 11.67 -3.85
C ARG A 530 -16.82 12.19 -2.72
N GLY A 531 -16.70 11.53 -1.59
CA GLY A 531 -17.15 12.09 -0.34
C GLY A 531 -16.41 13.41 -0.07
N ASN A 532 -17.10 14.39 0.46
CA ASN A 532 -16.45 15.61 0.94
C ASN A 532 -15.59 15.22 2.15
N LEU A 533 -14.26 15.26 2.03
CA LEU A 533 -13.35 14.87 3.08
C LEU A 533 -13.61 15.64 4.38
N SER A 534 -13.91 16.96 4.30
CA SER A 534 -14.24 17.76 5.49
C SER A 534 -15.50 17.26 6.21
N ALA A 535 -16.51 16.75 5.48
CA ALA A 535 -17.68 16.14 6.09
C ALA A 535 -17.35 14.78 6.71
N MET A 536 -16.47 14.00 6.07
CA MET A 536 -15.99 12.72 6.59
C MET A 536 -15.19 12.92 7.87
N LEU A 537 -14.25 13.89 7.91
CA LEU A 537 -13.44 14.20 9.09
C LEU A 537 -14.32 14.41 10.33
N LYS A 538 -15.39 15.18 10.21
CA LYS A 538 -16.32 15.48 11.31
C LYS A 538 -17.20 14.29 11.67
N LYS A 539 -17.82 13.64 10.67
CA LYS A 539 -18.83 12.60 10.91
C LYS A 539 -18.24 11.27 11.39
N PHE A 540 -17.07 10.91 10.88
CA PHE A 540 -16.33 9.72 11.34
C PHE A 540 -15.40 10.01 12.53
N GLN A 541 -15.35 11.26 13.02
CA GLN A 541 -14.45 11.66 14.10
C GLN A 541 -12.98 11.28 13.80
N LEU A 542 -12.51 11.66 12.58
CA LEU A 542 -11.17 11.31 12.14
C LEU A 542 -10.09 12.26 12.65
N VAL A 543 -10.48 13.38 13.26
CA VAL A 543 -9.58 14.30 13.97
C VAL A 543 -9.78 14.07 15.46
N PRO A 544 -8.73 13.69 16.21
CA PRO A 544 -8.85 13.48 17.63
C PRO A 544 -9.13 14.80 18.39
N GLU A 545 -9.85 14.73 19.49
CA GLU A 545 -9.98 15.86 20.40
C GLU A 545 -8.66 16.05 21.16
N ILE A 546 -7.97 17.14 20.87
CA ILE A 546 -6.71 17.49 21.51
C ILE A 546 -7.04 18.41 22.70
N GLY A 547 -6.70 17.98 23.92
CA GLY A 547 -6.80 18.85 25.10
C GLY A 547 -5.71 19.93 25.14
N ASP A 548 -5.80 20.84 26.10
CA ASP A 548 -4.87 21.97 26.27
C ASP A 548 -3.37 21.57 26.38
N ALA A 549 -3.10 20.33 26.79
CA ALA A 549 -1.74 19.78 26.93
C ALA A 549 -1.13 19.25 25.62
N GLY A 550 -1.86 19.33 24.48
CA GLY A 550 -1.44 18.75 23.22
C GLY A 550 -1.67 17.23 23.12
N TYR A 551 -1.28 16.63 22.00
CA TYR A 551 -1.42 15.18 21.76
C TYR A 551 -0.31 14.39 22.46
N ASN A 552 -0.66 13.43 23.32
CA ASN A 552 0.33 12.60 24.02
C ASN A 552 0.82 11.44 23.14
N ILE A 553 1.98 11.63 22.52
CA ILE A 553 2.60 10.65 21.62
C ILE A 553 3.17 9.44 22.39
N ARG A 554 3.59 9.60 23.65
CA ARG A 554 4.20 8.52 24.44
C ARG A 554 3.18 7.47 24.91
N GLU A 555 1.97 7.93 25.21
CA GLU A 555 0.86 7.09 25.63
C GLU A 555 -0.37 7.41 24.78
N PRO A 556 -0.41 6.95 23.53
CA PRO A 556 -1.50 7.30 22.61
C PRO A 556 -2.82 6.66 23.05
N LYS A 557 -3.88 7.47 23.11
CA LYS A 557 -5.25 7.00 23.43
C LYS A 557 -5.99 6.46 22.20
N ASP A 558 -5.56 6.86 21.03
CA ASP A 558 -6.15 6.55 19.73
C ASP A 558 -5.04 6.33 18.67
N PRO A 559 -5.38 5.81 17.48
CA PRO A 559 -4.39 5.53 16.45
C PRO A 559 -3.87 6.75 15.67
N ALA A 560 -4.29 7.99 16.01
CA ALA A 560 -3.83 9.20 15.34
C ALA A 560 -2.32 9.48 15.54
N PHE A 561 -1.69 8.82 16.53
CA PHE A 561 -0.26 8.99 16.78
C PHE A 561 0.60 8.68 15.55
N VAL A 562 0.13 7.83 14.63
CA VAL A 562 0.82 7.50 13.38
C VAL A 562 0.98 8.72 12.46
N PHE A 563 0.16 9.76 12.66
CA PHE A 563 0.22 11.07 11.99
C PHE A 563 0.39 12.22 12.99
N GLY A 564 1.01 11.97 14.15
CA GLY A 564 1.29 12.99 15.16
C GLY A 564 0.06 13.62 15.82
N GLY A 565 -1.09 12.95 15.76
CA GLY A 565 -2.36 13.46 16.28
C GLY A 565 -3.19 14.23 15.24
N ALA A 566 -2.75 14.35 13.98
CA ALA A 566 -3.46 15.09 12.95
C ALA A 566 -4.69 14.35 12.40
N TYR A 567 -4.60 13.02 12.30
CA TYR A 567 -5.60 12.23 11.59
C TYR A 567 -5.67 10.79 12.10
N ILE A 568 -6.87 10.26 12.25
CA ILE A 568 -7.12 8.84 12.55
C ILE A 568 -7.42 8.15 11.21
N PRO A 569 -6.65 7.11 10.81
CA PRO A 569 -6.95 6.37 9.58
C PRO A 569 -8.39 5.89 9.54
N LEU A 570 -9.08 6.21 8.42
CA LEU A 570 -10.52 5.92 8.26
C LEU A 570 -10.84 4.44 8.52
N ILE A 571 -9.96 3.54 8.06
CA ILE A 571 -10.17 2.09 8.23
C ILE A 571 -10.31 1.69 9.69
N CYS A 572 -9.58 2.32 10.61
CA CYS A 572 -9.69 2.02 12.05
C CYS A 572 -11.08 2.35 12.59
N GLN A 573 -11.64 3.49 12.20
CA GLN A 573 -13.00 3.88 12.60
C GLN A 573 -14.05 3.00 11.95
N LEU A 574 -13.87 2.65 10.67
CA LEU A 574 -14.79 1.74 9.98
C LEU A 574 -14.84 0.37 10.67
N ILE A 575 -13.68 -0.25 10.91
CA ILE A 575 -13.61 -1.57 11.55
C ILE A 575 -14.16 -1.52 12.99
N ASP A 576 -13.77 -0.50 13.74
CA ASP A 576 -14.24 -0.36 15.15
C ASP A 576 -15.75 -0.24 15.22
N GLN A 577 -16.36 0.58 14.34
CA GLN A 577 -17.81 0.85 14.36
C GLN A 577 -18.65 -0.24 13.69
N THR A 578 -18.16 -0.88 12.63
CA THR A 578 -18.98 -1.82 11.83
C THR A 578 -18.79 -3.28 12.20
N VAL A 579 -17.59 -3.67 12.65
CA VAL A 579 -17.24 -5.07 12.92
C VAL A 579 -17.04 -5.35 14.40
N LEU A 580 -16.37 -4.44 15.13
CA LEU A 580 -15.92 -4.72 16.49
C LEU A 580 -16.87 -4.23 17.59
N MET A 581 -17.64 -3.15 17.36
CA MET A 581 -18.59 -2.68 18.36
C MET A 581 -19.82 -3.59 18.46
N PRO A 582 -20.14 -4.11 19.65
CA PRO A 582 -21.40 -4.82 19.84
C PRO A 582 -22.58 -3.84 19.75
N THR A 583 -23.64 -4.26 19.03
CA THR A 583 -24.90 -3.52 18.78
C THR A 583 -25.70 -3.13 20.04
N ASN A 584 -25.21 -3.40 21.26
CA ASN A 584 -25.96 -3.34 22.50
C ASN A 584 -25.57 -2.23 23.49
N LYS A 585 -24.98 -1.12 23.08
CA LYS A 585 -24.89 0.03 24.00
C LYS A 585 -26.09 0.96 23.85
N LYS A 586 -27.12 0.70 24.67
CA LYS A 586 -28.39 1.48 24.76
C LYS A 586 -28.23 2.94 25.23
N ASN A 587 -27.05 3.44 25.53
CA ASN A 587 -26.85 4.73 26.21
C ASN A 587 -25.88 5.71 25.50
N THR A 588 -25.50 5.50 24.24
CA THR A 588 -24.87 6.53 23.48
C THR A 588 -25.87 7.07 22.45
N GLN A 589 -26.02 8.40 22.37
CA GLN A 589 -26.86 9.06 21.35
C GLN A 589 -26.58 8.45 19.98
N PRO A 590 -27.59 8.24 19.12
CA PRO A 590 -27.39 7.66 17.81
C PRO A 590 -26.46 8.58 17.00
N ILE A 591 -25.17 8.30 17.01
CA ILE A 591 -24.29 8.64 15.89
C ILE A 591 -25.05 8.12 14.68
N MET A 592 -25.31 8.94 13.67
CA MET A 592 -26.05 8.63 12.44
C MET A 592 -26.00 7.13 12.12
N THR A 593 -27.14 6.53 11.81
CA THR A 593 -27.21 5.09 11.51
C THR A 593 -26.05 4.72 10.58
N SER A 594 -25.37 3.63 10.84
CA SER A 594 -24.14 3.26 10.09
C SER A 594 -24.34 3.32 8.56
N ALA A 595 -25.57 3.11 8.07
CA ALA A 595 -25.95 3.21 6.67
C ALA A 595 -25.87 4.65 6.09
N GLU A 596 -26.15 5.68 6.89
CA GLU A 596 -26.05 7.08 6.44
C GLU A 596 -24.60 7.57 6.40
N LEU A 597 -23.77 7.11 7.35
CA LEU A 597 -22.33 7.37 7.33
C LEU A 597 -21.68 6.73 6.09
N MET A 598 -22.04 5.49 5.78
CA MET A 598 -21.47 4.77 4.65
C MET A 598 -21.81 5.40 3.30
N LYS A 599 -22.90 6.16 3.17
CA LYS A 599 -23.22 6.93 1.94
C LYS A 599 -22.25 8.05 1.64
N LEU A 600 -21.43 8.48 2.61
CA LEU A 600 -20.40 9.50 2.39
C LEU A 600 -19.17 8.94 1.71
N LEU A 601 -18.96 7.63 1.81
CA LEU A 601 -17.82 6.96 1.22
C LEU A 601 -18.09 6.62 -0.24
N PRO A 602 -17.05 6.59 -1.08
CA PRO A 602 -17.19 6.19 -2.47
C PRO A 602 -17.55 4.72 -2.59
N GLY A 603 -18.46 4.40 -3.52
CA GLY A 603 -18.89 3.04 -3.81
C GLY A 603 -19.87 2.45 -2.81
N PRO A 604 -20.34 1.23 -3.06
CA PRO A 604 -21.31 0.53 -2.21
C PRO A 604 -20.67 0.01 -0.92
N ASN A 605 -21.44 0.04 0.16
CA ASN A 605 -21.19 -0.73 1.37
C ASN A 605 -21.99 -2.03 1.32
N PHE A 606 -21.40 -3.14 1.70
CA PHE A 606 -22.08 -4.44 1.73
C PHE A 606 -21.59 -5.32 2.86
N LYS A 607 -22.50 -6.20 3.31
CA LYS A 607 -22.23 -7.29 4.23
C LYS A 607 -22.97 -8.52 3.72
N ARG A 608 -22.27 -9.63 3.56
CA ARG A 608 -22.85 -10.87 3.08
C ARG A 608 -22.12 -12.10 3.60
N LYS A 609 -22.75 -13.27 3.51
CA LYS A 609 -22.10 -14.56 3.74
C LYS A 609 -21.68 -15.15 2.39
N GLN A 610 -20.49 -15.72 2.33
CA GLN A 610 -20.07 -16.47 1.15
C GLN A 610 -20.82 -17.78 1.02
N ALA A 611 -21.21 -18.12 -0.21
CA ALA A 611 -21.78 -19.41 -0.57
C ALA A 611 -20.67 -20.37 -1.03
N PHE A 612 -20.70 -21.63 -0.56
CA PHE A 612 -19.76 -22.68 -0.96
C PHE A 612 -20.52 -23.88 -1.53
N LEU A 613 -19.94 -24.58 -2.50
CA LEU A 613 -20.57 -25.67 -3.27
C LEU A 613 -21.04 -26.85 -2.38
N ASN A 614 -20.54 -27.00 -1.17
CA ASN A 614 -20.81 -28.12 -0.28
C ASN A 614 -21.88 -27.86 0.81
N ASP A 615 -22.56 -26.73 0.79
CA ASP A 615 -23.64 -26.44 1.78
C ASP A 615 -24.88 -27.31 1.62
N GLY A 616 -24.94 -28.19 0.59
CA GLY A 616 -26.03 -29.13 0.34
C GLY A 616 -25.98 -30.45 1.14
N LEU A 617 -24.91 -30.80 1.81
CA LEU A 617 -24.75 -32.02 2.56
C LEU A 617 -24.37 -31.74 4.02
N LYS A 618 -25.43 -31.74 4.83
CA LYS A 618 -25.52 -31.58 6.28
C LYS A 618 -25.85 -30.17 6.76
N ASN A 619 -27.14 -29.91 6.92
CA ASN A 619 -27.70 -29.07 7.99
C ASN A 619 -27.20 -29.56 9.38
N HIS A 620 -25.93 -29.49 9.65
CA HIS A 620 -25.45 -29.29 10.98
C HIS A 620 -25.48 -27.78 11.22
N GLN A 621 -26.68 -27.24 11.48
CA GLN A 621 -26.84 -26.16 12.42
C GLN A 621 -26.23 -26.63 13.77
N THR A 622 -24.91 -26.72 13.82
CA THR A 622 -24.24 -26.51 15.06
C THR A 622 -24.48 -25.03 15.35
N SER A 623 -25.44 -24.81 16.25
CA SER A 623 -25.52 -23.65 17.10
C SER A 623 -24.17 -23.53 17.82
N VAL A 624 -23.10 -23.09 17.12
CA VAL A 624 -21.84 -22.70 17.73
C VAL A 624 -22.06 -21.30 18.26
N ASN A 625 -22.79 -21.30 19.40
CA ASN A 625 -22.96 -20.15 20.26
C ASN A 625 -21.61 -19.69 20.80
N SER A 626 -21.33 -18.43 20.56
CA SER A 626 -20.95 -17.42 21.57
C SER A 626 -19.56 -17.42 22.20
N SER A 627 -18.55 -18.16 21.74
CA SER A 627 -17.17 -17.96 22.29
C SER A 627 -16.02 -17.98 21.27
N ARG A 628 -16.33 -17.87 19.98
CA ARG A 628 -15.27 -17.78 18.96
C ARG A 628 -14.56 -16.43 19.10
N GLU A 629 -13.24 -16.46 19.34
CA GLU A 629 -12.42 -15.26 19.23
C GLU A 629 -12.54 -14.73 17.78
N LYS A 630 -12.99 -13.48 17.64
CA LYS A 630 -13.07 -12.82 16.33
C LYS A 630 -11.67 -12.69 15.76
N SER A 631 -11.52 -13.07 14.50
CA SER A 631 -10.29 -12.89 13.73
C SER A 631 -10.64 -12.31 12.36
N LEU A 632 -10.04 -11.18 12.04
CA LEU A 632 -10.39 -10.36 10.89
C LEU A 632 -9.22 -10.31 9.89
N LEU A 633 -9.53 -10.57 8.62
CA LEU A 633 -8.64 -10.27 7.50
C LEU A 633 -9.13 -9.00 6.81
N ILE A 634 -8.29 -7.99 6.71
CA ILE A 634 -8.58 -6.73 5.99
C ILE A 634 -7.79 -6.74 4.69
N TYR A 635 -8.46 -6.63 3.55
CA TYR A 635 -7.82 -6.58 2.24
C TYR A 635 -7.95 -5.20 1.61
N PHE A 636 -6.82 -4.52 1.41
CA PHE A 636 -6.74 -3.22 0.75
C PHE A 636 -6.56 -3.38 -0.77
N ILE A 637 -7.56 -2.93 -1.53
CA ILE A 637 -7.52 -2.92 -2.98
C ILE A 637 -6.94 -1.60 -3.46
N GLY A 638 -5.71 -1.64 -3.97
CA GLY A 638 -4.96 -0.46 -4.38
C GLY A 638 -3.91 0.01 -3.39
N GLY A 639 -3.54 -0.85 -2.42
CA GLY A 639 -2.41 -0.64 -1.52
C GLY A 639 -2.75 -0.11 -0.12
N VAL A 640 -1.84 -0.32 0.81
CA VAL A 640 -1.92 0.07 2.23
C VAL A 640 -0.65 0.83 2.63
N THR A 641 -0.76 1.74 3.60
CA THR A 641 0.39 2.43 4.19
C THR A 641 0.85 1.75 5.48
N TYR A 642 2.12 1.87 5.82
CA TYR A 642 2.60 1.37 7.13
C TYR A 642 1.97 2.10 8.31
N ALA A 643 1.55 3.35 8.14
CA ALA A 643 0.78 4.06 9.15
C ALA A 643 -0.57 3.38 9.44
N GLU A 644 -1.30 2.96 8.39
CA GLU A 644 -2.55 2.20 8.55
C GLU A 644 -2.30 0.82 9.17
N VAL A 645 -1.23 0.14 8.77
CA VAL A 645 -0.82 -1.14 9.36
C VAL A 645 -0.58 -0.99 10.87
N THR A 646 0.21 0.01 11.27
CA THR A 646 0.48 0.32 12.69
C THR A 646 -0.79 0.68 13.44
N ALA A 647 -1.68 1.48 12.85
CA ALA A 647 -2.95 1.87 13.44
C ALA A 647 -3.89 0.66 13.66
N LEU A 648 -3.92 -0.28 12.72
CA LEU A 648 -4.68 -1.52 12.85
C LEU A 648 -4.07 -2.48 13.88
N ARG A 649 -2.74 -2.55 13.99
CA ARG A 649 -2.04 -3.27 15.07
C ARG A 649 -2.38 -2.69 16.45
N TYR A 650 -2.46 -1.36 16.56
CA TYR A 650 -2.90 -0.69 17.77
C TYR A 650 -4.36 -1.05 18.11
N LEU A 651 -5.27 -1.02 17.12
CA LEU A 651 -6.67 -1.39 17.30
C LEU A 651 -6.81 -2.87 17.71
N SER A 652 -6.06 -3.78 17.09
CA SER A 652 -5.99 -5.20 17.44
C SER A 652 -5.64 -5.40 18.91
N LYS A 653 -4.61 -4.73 19.40
CA LYS A 653 -4.20 -4.75 20.83
C LYS A 653 -5.28 -4.16 21.73
N LYS A 654 -5.86 -3.00 21.36
CA LYS A 654 -6.88 -2.29 22.16
C LYS A 654 -8.18 -3.08 22.30
N ARG A 655 -8.60 -3.80 21.25
CA ARG A 655 -9.84 -4.57 21.22
C ARG A 655 -9.65 -6.06 21.53
N ASN A 656 -8.42 -6.52 21.71
CA ASN A 656 -8.06 -7.93 21.89
C ASN A 656 -8.64 -8.83 20.78
N VAL A 657 -8.53 -8.39 19.52
CA VAL A 657 -9.02 -9.08 18.33
C VAL A 657 -7.84 -9.34 17.39
N LYS A 658 -7.75 -10.52 16.82
CA LYS A 658 -6.72 -10.83 15.81
C LYS A 658 -7.07 -10.12 14.51
N ILE A 659 -6.18 -9.26 14.03
CA ILE A 659 -6.29 -8.58 12.74
C ILE A 659 -5.08 -8.95 11.89
N ALA A 660 -5.33 -9.44 10.68
CA ALA A 660 -4.35 -9.61 9.63
C ALA A 660 -4.68 -8.68 8.46
N ILE A 661 -3.66 -8.24 7.76
CA ILE A 661 -3.78 -7.25 6.69
C ILE A 661 -3.24 -7.87 5.41
N ALA A 662 -4.01 -7.78 4.33
CA ALA A 662 -3.58 -8.10 2.99
C ALA A 662 -3.72 -6.87 2.09
N ALA A 663 -2.84 -6.72 1.13
CA ALA A 663 -2.87 -5.59 0.21
C ALA A 663 -2.34 -5.95 -1.17
N THR A 664 -2.65 -5.15 -2.17
CA THR A 664 -2.04 -5.27 -3.50
C THR A 664 -0.58 -4.80 -3.49
N SER A 665 -0.26 -3.83 -2.65
CA SER A 665 1.10 -3.30 -2.46
C SER A 665 1.21 -2.48 -1.18
N ILE A 666 2.44 -2.19 -0.76
CA ILE A 666 2.70 -1.16 0.25
C ILE A 666 2.95 0.16 -0.46
N LEU A 667 2.12 1.16 -0.15
CA LEU A 667 2.18 2.49 -0.74
C LEU A 667 2.49 3.57 0.30
N ASN A 668 3.06 4.67 -0.19
CA ASN A 668 3.17 5.94 0.51
C ASN A 668 2.92 7.10 -0.45
N GLY A 669 2.87 8.32 0.05
CA GLY A 669 2.57 9.49 -0.77
C GLY A 669 3.58 9.75 -1.90
N ASN A 670 4.86 9.40 -1.71
CA ASN A 670 5.89 9.53 -2.73
C ASN A 670 5.69 8.50 -3.84
N LYS A 671 5.49 7.23 -3.48
CA LYS A 671 5.18 6.14 -4.44
C LYS A 671 3.90 6.44 -5.24
N LEU A 672 2.89 7.06 -4.61
CA LEU A 672 1.67 7.50 -5.30
C LEU A 672 2.00 8.49 -6.43
N VAL A 673 2.78 9.54 -6.14
CA VAL A 673 3.17 10.55 -7.13
C VAL A 673 4.00 9.92 -8.25
N ASP A 674 4.93 9.03 -7.90
CA ASP A 674 5.79 8.32 -8.87
C ASP A 674 4.97 7.40 -9.79
N CYS A 675 3.99 6.67 -9.26
CA CYS A 675 3.07 5.85 -10.07
C CYS A 675 2.24 6.66 -11.07
N LEU A 676 1.89 7.90 -10.72
CA LEU A 676 1.10 8.78 -11.57
C LEU A 676 1.95 9.59 -12.56
N SER A 677 3.27 9.65 -12.39
CA SER A 677 4.17 10.24 -13.37
C SER A 677 4.21 9.37 -14.63
N ALA A 678 4.30 9.99 -15.81
CA ALA A 678 4.34 9.25 -17.07
C ALA A 678 5.67 8.51 -17.22
N GLY A 679 5.62 7.19 -17.40
CA GLY A 679 6.55 6.35 -18.18
C GLY A 679 8.08 6.55 -18.08
N THR A 680 8.54 7.56 -17.38
CA THR A 680 9.94 7.70 -17.00
C THR A 680 10.12 6.90 -15.71
N SER A 681 10.61 5.65 -15.85
CA SER A 681 11.32 5.03 -14.74
C SER A 681 12.15 6.12 -14.05
N PRO A 682 12.12 6.23 -12.72
CA PRO A 682 13.04 7.09 -12.03
C PRO A 682 14.44 6.52 -12.29
N GLN A 683 15.07 6.96 -13.38
CA GLN A 683 16.50 6.98 -13.42
C GLN A 683 16.87 7.79 -12.19
N SER A 684 17.47 7.10 -11.24
CA SER A 684 18.19 7.70 -10.14
C SER A 684 19.15 8.73 -10.71
N ASN A 685 18.64 9.92 -11.00
CA ASN A 685 19.45 11.09 -11.26
C ASN A 685 20.08 11.55 -9.94
N SER A 686 20.97 10.69 -9.41
CA SER A 686 22.12 11.16 -8.66
C SER A 686 23.12 11.77 -9.67
N THR A 687 22.66 12.70 -10.49
CA THR A 687 23.55 13.55 -11.26
C THR A 687 24.11 14.57 -10.27
N LYS A 688 25.33 14.28 -9.83
CA LYS A 688 26.25 15.25 -9.30
C LYS A 688 26.21 16.49 -10.20
N LEU A 689 25.57 17.54 -9.78
CA LEU A 689 25.94 18.89 -10.16
C LEU A 689 27.18 19.25 -9.34
N ASN A 690 28.36 18.97 -9.90
CA ASN A 690 29.56 19.66 -9.55
C ASN A 690 29.39 21.11 -10.00
N MET A 691 29.19 22.03 -9.08
CA MET A 691 29.69 23.39 -9.04
C MET A 691 29.84 23.83 -7.58
#